data_fd2bd5a0178fc6569a7507857cb1b025
#
_entry.id   fd2bd5a0178fc6569a7507857cb1b025
#
_cell.length_a   1.000
_cell.length_b   1.000
_cell.length_c   1.000
_cell.angle_alpha   90.00
_cell.angle_beta   90.00
_cell.angle_gamma   90.00
#
_symmetry.space_group_name_H-M   'P 1'
#
loop_
_entity.id
_entity.type
_entity.pdbx_description
1 polymer ?
#
loop_
_entity_poly.entity_id
_entity_poly.type
_entity_poly.pdbx_seq_one_letter_code
_entity_poly.pdbx_strand_id
1 'polypeptide(L)'
;MTPTFQTIRLRNLSAFLFLIFSALGALSQTLARDLTSPELWRPERVPFSFQYVGKDSAQLLTTWQFAHEVREGKDGQVQLYSYTDPATHLKITAEVRLYPDFPGVADWVLRFRNDGDFDTPIIEDILPLHWAIPASPGDCFLRHAQGSDAGAEDFTPLAEHFGPGGADHLESREGRSSSGPTLPYFNLQTGDHGLIGAIGWSGNWKSDFTYSKDGKTITLAGGMKETHLLLHPGEEIRTPRIVLMSWTGGDWQEAQNPWRRLLFAHYSPQENGKPMRGPILFGSWGSEPIADKLAYIQWVHDHKIPVELYAVDAGWYGDSVGLEDDPTNPLWNPWWKNRGDWFPSPLYYPHGIKPLGDALKAEGFGFSLWIEPETTMPDKKIAQDHPDWFIRRPPAPSHVSLLANLGNPAARQGLTDMVSDFITDFGMTWYRQDFNQGPESFWKAADAPDRIGMTEIGHIEGLYKMWDELLARHPGLRIDNCASGGRRLDIEMLSRSFAVWRTDYRFYDTLAEQAQTQALAFWVPENMGFETYSGSAPWTRPGPYSTPESLYLMRLGYDAGYGVGPGAAGVNNDEWVAWIKQAIGEYREVQPYFYGDFYPLLPYSRDAEAWTAWQWDRPESKDGLVMVLRRPASPFMLMEVRPRHLNSDATYEVEIRTTYDKAPVRVMKGSELAHLQIQLPDAPSSAIIFYRQR
;
A
#
# COMPACT_ATOMS: atom_id res chain seq x y z
N MET A 1 -37.15 -18.84 64.42
CA MET A 1 -35.74 -18.72 64.23
C MET A 1 -35.54 -18.36 62.77
N THR A 2 -35.38 -17.11 62.47
CA THR A 2 -35.18 -16.52 61.12
C THR A 2 -33.67 -16.27 60.92
N PRO A 3 -33.04 -16.66 59.84
CA PRO A 3 -31.69 -16.28 59.56
C PRO A 3 -31.65 -14.93 58.81
N THR A 4 -30.94 -14.00 59.36
CA THR A 4 -30.56 -12.70 58.81
C THR A 4 -29.61 -12.87 57.64
N PHE A 5 -30.00 -12.43 56.46
CA PHE A 5 -29.08 -12.27 55.31
C PHE A 5 -28.29 -10.95 55.48
N GLN A 6 -26.98 -11.07 55.58
CA GLN A 6 -26.05 -9.94 55.54
C GLN A 6 -25.91 -9.44 54.07
N THR A 7 -26.29 -8.20 53.87
CA THR A 7 -26.02 -7.41 52.69
C THR A 7 -24.52 -7.03 52.64
N ILE A 8 -23.71 -7.79 51.91
CA ILE A 8 -22.29 -7.48 51.65
C ILE A 8 -22.22 -6.62 50.39
N ARG A 9 -22.05 -5.35 50.60
CA ARG A 9 -21.29 -4.33 49.89
C ARG A 9 -21.07 -4.49 48.35
N LEU A 10 -22.02 -4.04 47.58
CA LEU A 10 -21.87 -3.65 46.16
C LEU A 10 -21.10 -2.32 45.94
N ARG A 11 -20.78 -1.59 46.97
CA ARG A 11 -20.08 -0.29 46.87
C ARG A 11 -18.58 -0.38 46.54
N ASN A 12 -17.91 -1.50 46.80
CA ASN A 12 -16.47 -1.61 46.55
C ASN A 12 -16.16 -2.12 45.12
N LEU A 13 -17.08 -2.80 44.44
CA LEU A 13 -16.88 -3.22 43.06
C LEU A 13 -16.96 -2.04 42.07
N SER A 14 -17.90 -1.10 42.31
CA SER A 14 -18.02 0.10 41.45
C SER A 14 -16.84 1.05 41.60
N ALA A 15 -16.27 1.18 42.79
CA ALA A 15 -15.09 2.02 43.00
C ALA A 15 -13.83 1.37 42.41
N PHE A 16 -13.73 0.05 42.43
CA PHE A 16 -12.60 -0.68 41.86
C PHE A 16 -12.65 -0.67 40.32
N LEU A 17 -13.83 -0.84 39.73
CA LEU A 17 -14.07 -0.67 38.28
C LEU A 17 -13.79 0.77 37.84
N PHE A 18 -14.24 1.78 38.59
CA PHE A 18 -14.01 3.19 38.26
C PHE A 18 -12.53 3.58 38.37
N LEU A 19 -11.77 3.00 39.32
CA LEU A 19 -10.33 3.19 39.44
C LEU A 19 -9.55 2.47 38.31
N ILE A 20 -10.00 1.31 37.85
CA ILE A 20 -9.40 0.61 36.71
C ILE A 20 -9.67 1.38 35.43
N PHE A 21 -10.89 1.84 35.19
CA PHE A 21 -11.22 2.64 34.00
C PHE A 21 -10.50 4.00 33.98
N SER A 22 -10.33 4.64 35.13
CA SER A 22 -9.57 5.90 35.21
C SER A 22 -8.06 5.69 35.07
N ALA A 23 -7.51 4.56 35.50
CA ALA A 23 -6.09 4.23 35.31
C ALA A 23 -5.76 3.83 33.88
N LEU A 24 -6.64 3.09 33.21
CA LEU A 24 -6.50 2.70 31.80
C LEU A 24 -6.62 3.93 30.87
N GLY A 25 -7.61 4.81 31.10
CA GLY A 25 -7.71 6.07 30.36
C GLY A 25 -6.53 7.02 30.59
N ALA A 26 -5.87 6.95 31.75
CA ALA A 26 -4.66 7.72 32.03
C ALA A 26 -3.43 7.18 31.27
N LEU A 27 -3.27 5.85 31.13
CA LEU A 27 -2.16 5.22 30.39
C LEU A 27 -2.23 5.53 28.89
N SER A 28 -3.42 5.53 28.30
CA SER A 28 -3.63 5.80 26.88
C SER A 28 -3.40 7.27 26.51
N GLN A 29 -3.87 8.21 27.34
CA GLN A 29 -3.56 9.63 27.19
C GLN A 29 -2.07 9.90 27.38
N THR A 30 -1.40 9.10 28.20
CA THR A 30 0.05 9.17 28.42
C THR A 30 0.79 8.75 27.13
N LEU A 31 0.39 7.66 26.47
CA LEU A 31 1.05 7.17 25.25
C LEU A 31 0.95 8.19 24.09
N ALA A 32 -0.25 8.74 23.84
CA ALA A 32 -0.44 9.77 22.83
C ALA A 32 0.38 11.03 23.14
N ARG A 33 0.38 11.46 24.39
CA ARG A 33 1.15 12.60 24.87
C ARG A 33 2.65 12.35 24.77
N ASP A 34 3.13 11.17 25.13
CA ASP A 34 4.54 10.83 25.06
C ASP A 34 5.03 10.80 23.60
N LEU A 35 4.28 10.19 22.68
CA LEU A 35 4.62 10.11 21.26
C LEU A 35 4.78 11.50 20.60
N THR A 36 3.94 12.46 20.97
CA THR A 36 3.95 13.82 20.38
C THR A 36 4.73 14.83 21.22
N SER A 37 5.31 14.41 22.35
CA SER A 37 6.04 15.28 23.28
C SER A 37 7.44 15.62 22.75
N PRO A 38 7.85 16.91 22.79
CA PRO A 38 9.25 17.27 22.58
C PRO A 38 10.23 16.56 23.53
N GLU A 39 9.76 16.16 24.72
CA GLU A 39 10.58 15.44 25.70
C GLU A 39 11.00 14.04 25.24
N LEU A 40 10.29 13.42 24.29
CA LEU A 40 10.68 12.16 23.68
C LEU A 40 12.01 12.28 22.93
N TRP A 41 12.33 13.47 22.44
CA TRP A 41 13.52 13.75 21.63
C TRP A 41 14.70 14.30 22.45
N ARG A 42 14.62 14.27 23.79
CA ARG A 42 15.77 14.58 24.64
C ARG A 42 16.82 13.46 24.55
N PRO A 43 18.13 13.76 24.64
CA PRO A 43 19.19 12.77 24.52
C PRO A 43 19.02 11.50 25.39
N GLU A 44 18.36 11.64 26.54
CA GLU A 44 18.11 10.55 27.49
C GLU A 44 16.91 9.66 27.14
N ARG A 45 16.08 10.05 26.15
CA ARG A 45 14.77 9.43 25.91
C ARG A 45 14.48 9.06 24.46
N VAL A 46 15.39 9.41 23.54
CA VAL A 46 15.15 9.26 22.08
C VAL A 46 14.53 7.92 21.71
N PRO A 47 13.55 7.89 20.75
CA PRO A 47 12.88 6.67 20.33
C PRO A 47 13.65 5.92 19.23
N PHE A 48 14.97 6.05 19.19
CA PHE A 48 15.85 5.40 18.22
C PHE A 48 17.15 4.96 18.87
N SER A 49 17.88 4.08 18.22
CA SER A 49 19.20 3.65 18.65
C SER A 49 20.13 3.33 17.48
N PHE A 50 21.41 3.30 17.76
CA PHE A 50 22.49 2.82 16.90
C PHE A 50 23.71 2.46 17.74
N GLN A 51 24.65 1.71 17.18
CA GLN A 51 25.96 1.46 17.76
C GLN A 51 27.00 2.37 17.10
N TYR A 52 27.88 2.96 17.88
CA TYR A 52 28.94 3.84 17.38
C TYR A 52 30.16 3.78 18.29
N VAL A 53 31.34 3.59 17.71
CA VAL A 53 32.61 3.43 18.50
C VAL A 53 32.49 2.29 19.51
N GLY A 54 31.75 1.21 19.18
CA GLY A 54 31.51 0.07 20.05
C GLY A 54 30.65 0.38 21.30
N LYS A 55 29.90 1.47 21.27
CA LYS A 55 28.98 1.89 22.36
C LYS A 55 27.56 2.09 21.84
N ASP A 56 26.60 1.81 22.71
CA ASP A 56 25.21 2.12 22.44
C ASP A 56 24.96 3.64 22.41
N SER A 57 24.11 4.09 21.51
CA SER A 57 23.74 5.50 21.34
C SER A 57 23.21 6.16 22.63
N ALA A 58 22.53 5.40 23.49
CA ALA A 58 22.03 5.91 24.78
C ALA A 58 23.16 6.39 25.71
N GLN A 59 24.37 5.79 25.59
CA GLN A 59 25.54 6.21 26.35
C GLN A 59 26.24 7.44 25.77
N LEU A 60 26.08 7.65 24.46
CA LEU A 60 26.75 8.69 23.70
C LEU A 60 25.95 9.99 23.65
N LEU A 61 24.68 9.91 23.31
CA LEU A 61 23.83 11.08 23.02
C LEU A 61 23.75 12.07 24.20
N THR A 62 23.82 11.59 25.43
CA THR A 62 23.81 12.45 26.64
C THR A 62 25.07 13.32 26.77
N THR A 63 26.15 12.98 26.01
CA THR A 63 27.42 13.73 25.98
C THR A 63 27.57 14.59 24.73
N TRP A 64 26.67 14.40 23.77
CA TRP A 64 26.73 15.11 22.48
C TRP A 64 26.05 16.48 22.57
N GLN A 65 26.40 17.36 21.64
CA GLN A 65 25.77 18.67 21.52
C GLN A 65 24.34 18.47 21.01
N PHE A 66 23.36 18.99 21.76
CA PHE A 66 21.94 18.91 21.40
C PHE A 66 21.42 20.27 20.95
N ALA A 67 20.65 20.29 19.85
CA ALA A 67 19.96 21.46 19.36
C ALA A 67 18.53 21.09 18.90
N HIS A 68 17.62 22.05 18.99
CA HIS A 68 16.24 21.92 18.50
C HIS A 68 15.87 23.15 17.68
N GLU A 69 15.31 22.94 16.51
CA GLU A 69 14.84 23.96 15.58
C GLU A 69 13.46 23.57 15.06
N VAL A 70 12.63 24.55 14.76
CA VAL A 70 11.33 24.36 14.10
C VAL A 70 11.38 25.03 12.74
N ARG A 71 10.99 24.30 11.68
CA ARG A 71 10.87 24.80 10.32
C ARG A 71 9.43 24.71 9.82
N GLU A 72 9.01 25.73 9.07
CA GLU A 72 7.76 25.63 8.34
C GLU A 72 7.95 24.70 7.13
N GLY A 73 7.08 23.70 7.00
CA GLY A 73 7.03 22.78 5.88
C GLY A 73 5.76 22.95 5.05
N LYS A 74 5.68 22.24 3.93
CA LYS A 74 4.51 22.26 3.04
C LYS A 74 3.21 21.81 3.75
N ASP A 75 3.34 20.82 4.64
CA ASP A 75 2.21 20.15 5.30
C ASP A 75 2.18 20.44 6.82
N GLY A 76 2.79 21.54 7.26
CA GLY A 76 2.87 21.95 8.66
C GLY A 76 4.30 22.08 9.17
N GLN A 77 4.45 22.20 10.49
CA GLN A 77 5.75 22.39 11.12
C GLN A 77 6.54 21.08 11.21
N VAL A 78 7.81 21.15 10.87
CA VAL A 78 8.78 20.08 11.05
C VAL A 78 9.71 20.47 12.22
N GLN A 79 9.77 19.59 13.23
CA GLN A 79 10.67 19.72 14.36
C GLN A 79 12.00 19.05 13.99
N LEU A 80 13.12 19.74 14.14
CA LEU A 80 14.45 19.23 13.89
C LEU A 80 15.21 19.10 15.20
N TYR A 81 15.48 17.88 15.62
CA TYR A 81 16.30 17.57 16.79
C TYR A 81 17.66 17.09 16.30
N SER A 82 18.72 17.81 16.66
CA SER A 82 20.08 17.51 16.20
C SER A 82 20.97 17.10 17.37
N TYR A 83 21.80 16.08 17.15
CA TYR A 83 22.77 15.53 18.08
C TYR A 83 24.11 15.47 17.36
N THR A 84 25.14 16.17 17.86
CA THR A 84 26.44 16.24 17.21
C THR A 84 27.54 15.74 18.13
N ASP A 85 28.27 14.74 17.68
CA ASP A 85 29.48 14.26 18.38
C ASP A 85 30.55 15.36 18.36
N PRO A 86 31.02 15.85 19.52
CA PRO A 86 32.04 16.86 19.58
C PRO A 86 33.43 16.37 19.11
N ALA A 87 33.65 15.06 19.03
CA ALA A 87 34.92 14.47 18.66
C ALA A 87 35.07 14.20 17.16
N THR A 88 34.04 13.65 16.52
CA THR A 88 34.10 13.23 15.11
C THR A 88 33.26 14.13 14.20
N HIS A 89 32.43 15.00 14.76
CA HIS A 89 31.46 15.82 14.06
C HIS A 89 30.36 15.03 13.31
N LEU A 90 30.17 13.73 13.66
CA LEU A 90 28.99 13.01 13.21
C LEU A 90 27.75 13.72 13.77
N LYS A 91 26.85 14.11 12.87
CA LYS A 91 25.60 14.78 13.20
C LYS A 91 24.42 13.88 12.86
N ILE A 92 23.53 13.67 13.83
CA ILE A 92 22.25 13.01 13.63
C ILE A 92 21.16 14.06 13.72
N THR A 93 20.24 14.09 12.74
CA THR A 93 19.08 14.97 12.75
C THR A 93 17.82 14.13 12.64
N ALA A 94 16.95 14.19 13.65
CA ALA A 94 15.60 13.67 13.58
C ALA A 94 14.68 14.75 13.00
N GLU A 95 14.14 14.49 11.81
CA GLU A 95 13.11 15.31 11.16
C GLU A 95 11.74 14.76 11.57
N VAL A 96 11.06 15.44 12.49
CA VAL A 96 9.81 14.98 13.10
C VAL A 96 8.64 15.83 12.66
N ARG A 97 7.59 15.18 12.15
CA ARG A 97 6.32 15.83 11.82
C ARG A 97 5.24 15.43 12.80
N LEU A 98 4.47 16.40 13.21
CA LEU A 98 3.26 16.23 14.01
C LEU A 98 2.08 16.76 13.19
N TYR A 99 0.96 16.09 13.29
CA TYR A 99 -0.24 16.39 12.50
C TYR A 99 -1.31 17.03 13.38
N PRO A 100 -1.60 18.35 13.21
CA PRO A 100 -2.63 19.02 14.01
C PRO A 100 -4.04 18.42 13.81
N ASP A 101 -4.33 17.89 12.65
CA ASP A 101 -5.58 17.23 12.28
C ASP A 101 -5.65 15.76 12.73
N PHE A 102 -4.50 15.17 13.12
CA PHE A 102 -4.39 13.82 13.67
C PHE A 102 -3.61 13.81 15.00
N PRO A 103 -4.24 14.25 16.09
CA PRO A 103 -3.60 14.22 17.43
C PRO A 103 -3.20 12.80 17.82
N GLY A 104 -1.96 12.64 18.30
CA GLY A 104 -1.42 11.32 18.65
C GLY A 104 -0.72 10.59 17.50
N VAL A 105 -0.47 11.30 16.39
CA VAL A 105 0.37 10.83 15.28
C VAL A 105 1.70 11.58 15.27
N ALA A 106 2.78 10.84 15.08
CA ALA A 106 4.09 11.38 14.76
C ALA A 106 4.75 10.55 13.65
N ASP A 107 5.41 11.23 12.74
CA ASP A 107 6.34 10.58 11.80
C ASP A 107 7.74 11.18 11.94
N TRP A 108 8.75 10.39 11.59
CA TRP A 108 10.12 10.87 11.57
C TRP A 108 11.02 10.09 10.63
N VAL A 109 12.08 10.79 10.22
CA VAL A 109 13.22 10.23 9.52
C VAL A 109 14.48 10.69 10.27
N LEU A 110 15.46 9.81 10.43
CA LEU A 110 16.78 10.20 10.91
C LEU A 110 17.71 10.44 9.71
N ARG A 111 18.54 11.48 9.81
CA ARG A 111 19.67 11.71 8.91
C ARG A 111 20.95 11.63 9.69
N PHE A 112 21.91 10.89 9.15
CA PHE A 112 23.26 10.79 9.67
C PHE A 112 24.20 11.48 8.68
N ARG A 113 24.92 12.51 9.13
CA ARG A 113 25.81 13.30 8.30
C ARG A 113 27.18 13.41 8.92
N ASN A 114 28.21 13.20 8.12
CA ASN A 114 29.58 13.46 8.52
C ASN A 114 29.94 14.94 8.22
N ASP A 115 29.92 15.80 9.25
CA ASP A 115 30.35 17.20 9.15
C ASP A 115 31.85 17.36 9.51
N GLY A 116 32.58 16.25 9.73
CA GLY A 116 34.02 16.23 10.00
C GLY A 116 34.90 16.16 8.73
N ASP A 117 36.19 16.20 8.93
CA ASP A 117 37.19 16.17 7.85
C ASP A 117 37.75 14.77 7.55
N PHE A 118 37.32 13.75 8.30
CA PHE A 118 37.78 12.35 8.19
C PHE A 118 36.56 11.42 8.12
N ASP A 119 36.80 10.19 7.66
CA ASP A 119 35.77 9.14 7.70
C ASP A 119 35.29 8.92 9.14
N THR A 120 33.97 8.71 9.33
CA THR A 120 33.48 8.38 10.65
C THR A 120 33.96 7.00 11.10
N PRO A 121 34.06 6.73 12.39
CA PRO A 121 33.97 5.37 12.88
C PRO A 121 32.73 4.65 12.34
N ILE A 122 32.73 3.32 12.41
CA ILE A 122 31.60 2.49 11.98
C ILE A 122 30.35 2.85 12.78
N ILE A 123 29.26 3.05 12.05
CA ILE A 123 27.88 3.20 12.54
C ILE A 123 27.17 1.90 12.17
N GLU A 124 26.59 1.23 13.14
CA GLU A 124 25.93 -0.06 12.92
C GLU A 124 24.62 -0.19 13.72
N ASP A 125 23.78 -1.17 13.35
CA ASP A 125 22.49 -1.42 13.98
C ASP A 125 21.63 -0.15 14.08
N ILE A 126 21.51 0.59 12.99
CA ILE A 126 20.69 1.81 12.95
C ILE A 126 19.22 1.43 13.01
N LEU A 127 18.59 1.73 14.14
CA LEU A 127 17.16 1.49 14.40
C LEU A 127 16.44 2.84 14.58
N PRO A 128 15.81 3.40 13.53
CA PRO A 128 15.05 4.65 13.65
C PRO A 128 13.83 4.54 14.56
N LEU A 129 13.35 3.32 14.82
CA LEU A 129 12.41 3.00 15.87
C LEU A 129 13.11 2.11 16.90
N HIS A 130 13.26 2.60 18.13
CA HIS A 130 13.66 1.81 19.29
C HIS A 130 13.04 2.46 20.53
N TRP A 131 11.83 2.02 20.86
CA TRP A 131 11.03 2.68 21.90
C TRP A 131 10.31 1.66 22.78
N ALA A 132 10.44 1.84 24.10
CA ALA A 132 9.73 1.04 25.09
C ALA A 132 8.46 1.79 25.54
N ILE A 133 7.32 1.18 25.34
CA ILE A 133 6.01 1.71 25.74
C ILE A 133 5.48 0.96 26.97
N PRO A 134 4.67 1.61 27.82
CA PRO A 134 3.97 0.92 28.90
C PRO A 134 3.04 -0.16 28.36
N ALA A 135 3.04 -1.32 29.00
CA ALA A 135 2.14 -2.42 28.71
C ALA A 135 0.99 -2.48 29.71
N SER A 136 -0.21 -2.81 29.24
CA SER A 136 -1.31 -3.21 30.09
C SER A 136 -1.12 -4.65 30.58
N PRO A 137 -1.64 -5.02 31.77
CA PRO A 137 -1.62 -6.40 32.23
C PRO A 137 -2.34 -7.33 31.26
N GLY A 138 -1.75 -8.48 30.98
CA GLY A 138 -2.28 -9.50 30.08
C GLY A 138 -1.47 -9.62 28.79
N ASP A 139 -2.00 -10.36 27.83
CA ASP A 139 -1.38 -10.53 26.53
C ASP A 139 -1.55 -9.30 25.66
N CYS A 140 -0.59 -9.08 24.76
CA CYS A 140 -0.73 -8.14 23.67
C CYS A 140 -1.05 -8.86 22.34
N PHE A 141 -1.61 -8.10 21.39
CA PHE A 141 -1.93 -8.58 20.06
C PHE A 141 -1.20 -7.73 19.03
N LEU A 142 -0.46 -8.38 18.14
CA LEU A 142 0.18 -7.76 17.00
C LEU A 142 -0.58 -8.17 15.74
N ARG A 143 -1.31 -7.23 15.14
CA ARG A 143 -2.03 -7.45 13.90
C ARG A 143 -1.26 -6.83 12.75
N HIS A 144 -1.11 -7.59 11.68
CA HIS A 144 -0.45 -7.20 10.46
C HIS A 144 -1.06 -7.97 9.28
N ALA A 145 -0.46 -7.91 8.11
CA ALA A 145 -0.87 -8.69 6.98
C ALA A 145 0.34 -9.31 6.26
N GLN A 146 0.14 -10.41 5.61
CA GLN A 146 1.12 -10.99 4.71
C GLN A 146 1.47 -10.00 3.60
N GLY A 147 2.70 -10.04 3.12
CA GLY A 147 3.11 -9.32 1.91
C GLY A 147 2.63 -10.01 0.64
N SER A 148 3.23 -9.66 -0.49
CA SER A 148 2.91 -10.26 -1.79
C SER A 148 4.03 -11.19 -2.26
N ASP A 149 3.66 -12.39 -2.63
CA ASP A 149 4.47 -13.36 -3.38
C ASP A 149 3.84 -13.66 -4.77
N ALA A 150 2.89 -12.84 -5.20
CA ALA A 150 2.04 -13.03 -6.37
C ALA A 150 1.23 -14.34 -6.26
N GLY A 151 0.59 -14.53 -5.12
CA GLY A 151 -0.17 -15.72 -4.78
C GLY A 151 -1.57 -15.40 -4.24
N ALA A 152 -2.36 -16.45 -4.14
CA ALA A 152 -3.72 -16.34 -3.59
C ALA A 152 -3.75 -15.87 -2.11
N GLU A 153 -2.65 -16.10 -1.40
CA GLU A 153 -2.49 -15.75 0.02
C GLU A 153 -2.04 -14.29 0.23
N ASP A 154 -1.74 -13.54 -0.84
CA ASP A 154 -1.32 -12.15 -0.74
C ASP A 154 -2.24 -11.37 0.18
N PHE A 155 -1.63 -10.61 1.10
CA PHE A 155 -2.28 -9.73 2.07
C PHE A 155 -3.16 -10.40 3.13
N THR A 156 -3.10 -11.72 3.29
CA THR A 156 -3.84 -12.44 4.34
C THR A 156 -3.62 -11.77 5.70
N PRO A 157 -4.70 -11.37 6.41
CA PRO A 157 -4.58 -10.79 7.75
C PRO A 157 -4.03 -11.80 8.74
N LEU A 158 -3.06 -11.36 9.54
CA LEU A 158 -2.41 -12.13 10.57
C LEU A 158 -2.57 -11.43 11.93
N ALA A 159 -2.63 -12.21 12.99
CA ALA A 159 -2.71 -11.70 14.35
C ALA A 159 -1.96 -12.63 15.28
N GLU A 160 -0.82 -12.15 15.76
CA GLU A 160 -0.02 -12.83 16.75
C GLU A 160 -0.39 -12.34 18.14
N HIS A 161 -0.27 -13.21 19.15
CA HIS A 161 -0.44 -12.80 20.52
C HIS A 161 0.69 -13.33 21.39
N PHE A 162 1.20 -12.52 22.27
CA PHE A 162 2.27 -12.87 23.17
C PHE A 162 2.15 -12.14 24.50
N GLY A 163 2.51 -12.82 25.58
CA GLY A 163 2.52 -12.30 26.95
C GLY A 163 3.92 -11.92 27.45
N PRO A 164 4.06 -11.61 28.76
CA PRO A 164 5.33 -11.24 29.35
C PRO A 164 6.45 -12.26 29.07
N GLY A 165 7.57 -11.73 28.57
CA GLY A 165 8.73 -12.53 28.15
C GLY A 165 8.64 -13.07 26.73
N GLY A 166 7.53 -12.85 26.02
CA GLY A 166 7.36 -13.18 24.61
C GLY A 166 7.90 -12.10 23.67
N ALA A 167 8.02 -12.47 22.39
CA ALA A 167 8.46 -11.57 21.34
C ALA A 167 7.88 -12.00 20.01
N ASP A 168 7.85 -11.07 19.06
CA ASP A 168 7.48 -11.32 17.67
C ASP A 168 8.36 -10.50 16.71
N HIS A 169 8.41 -10.89 15.44
CA HIS A 169 9.29 -10.33 14.44
C HIS A 169 8.58 -10.19 13.09
N LEU A 170 8.66 -9.01 12.49
CA LEU A 170 8.17 -8.71 11.14
C LEU A 170 9.34 -8.29 10.25
N GLU A 171 9.34 -8.73 8.99
CA GLU A 171 10.38 -8.35 8.04
C GLU A 171 9.90 -8.44 6.58
N SER A 172 10.59 -7.72 5.69
CA SER A 172 10.49 -7.90 4.24
C SER A 172 11.50 -8.92 3.72
N ARG A 173 11.38 -9.32 2.45
CA ARG A 173 12.35 -10.17 1.76
C ARG A 173 12.77 -9.61 0.41
N GLU A 174 13.94 -10.03 -0.06
CA GLU A 174 14.46 -9.80 -1.41
C GLU A 174 14.70 -8.33 -1.78
N GLY A 175 14.70 -7.41 -0.82
CA GLY A 175 14.95 -5.99 -1.09
C GLY A 175 13.72 -5.21 -1.57
N ARG A 176 12.51 -5.70 -1.35
CA ARG A 176 11.25 -5.01 -1.67
C ARG A 176 10.36 -4.99 -0.44
N SER A 177 9.82 -3.84 -0.10
CA SER A 177 9.20 -3.54 1.20
C SER A 177 8.03 -4.42 1.62
N SER A 178 7.26 -4.93 0.67
CA SER A 178 6.11 -5.81 0.92
C SER A 178 6.23 -7.15 0.19
N SER A 179 7.45 -7.56 -0.18
CA SER A 179 7.73 -8.92 -0.66
C SER A 179 7.84 -9.89 0.50
N GLY A 180 7.17 -11.01 0.40
CA GLY A 180 7.30 -12.10 1.36
C GLY A 180 6.41 -11.98 2.60
N PRO A 181 6.94 -12.20 3.84
CA PRO A 181 6.06 -12.58 4.93
C PRO A 181 5.14 -11.49 5.41
N THR A 182 5.50 -10.19 5.27
CA THR A 182 4.70 -9.13 5.87
C THR A 182 4.63 -7.84 5.05
N LEU A 183 3.49 -7.16 5.12
CA LEU A 183 3.37 -5.74 4.78
C LEU A 183 4.08 -4.88 5.83
N PRO A 184 4.64 -3.70 5.47
CA PRO A 184 5.34 -2.83 6.39
C PRO A 184 4.42 -2.01 7.32
N TYR A 185 3.36 -2.65 7.80
CA TYR A 185 2.35 -2.05 8.67
C TYR A 185 1.99 -2.99 9.82
N PHE A 186 1.69 -2.42 10.97
CA PHE A 186 1.26 -3.18 12.14
C PHE A 186 0.26 -2.42 13.01
N ASN A 187 -0.52 -3.16 13.79
CA ASN A 187 -1.35 -2.63 14.88
C ASN A 187 -1.07 -3.45 16.14
N LEU A 188 -0.31 -2.86 17.05
CA LEU A 188 0.02 -3.44 18.35
C LEU A 188 -0.99 -2.97 19.37
N GLN A 189 -1.72 -3.90 19.98
CA GLN A 189 -2.69 -3.66 21.04
C GLN A 189 -2.21 -4.19 22.38
N THR A 190 -2.35 -3.40 23.43
CA THR A 190 -2.15 -3.80 24.82
C THR A 190 -3.32 -3.29 25.67
N GLY A 191 -4.15 -4.22 26.21
CA GLY A 191 -5.39 -3.86 26.88
C GLY A 191 -6.38 -3.14 25.94
N ASP A 192 -6.80 -1.93 26.33
CA ASP A 192 -7.79 -1.11 25.59
C ASP A 192 -7.16 -0.01 24.71
N HIS A 193 -5.85 -0.03 24.50
CA HIS A 193 -5.13 0.94 23.71
C HIS A 193 -4.01 0.29 22.89
N GLY A 194 -3.38 1.06 22.00
CA GLY A 194 -2.30 0.54 21.18
C GLY A 194 -1.62 1.57 20.29
N LEU A 195 -0.79 1.05 19.40
CA LEU A 195 -0.10 1.78 18.36
C LEU A 195 -0.36 1.15 17.01
N ILE A 196 -0.74 1.94 16.02
CA ILE A 196 -0.63 1.57 14.60
C ILE A 196 0.63 2.19 14.07
N GLY A 197 1.38 1.43 13.27
CA GLY A 197 2.64 1.92 12.71
C GLY A 197 2.92 1.45 11.30
N ALA A 198 3.82 2.20 10.65
CA ALA A 198 4.39 1.85 9.35
C ALA A 198 5.90 2.06 9.34
N ILE A 199 6.60 1.13 8.65
CA ILE A 199 8.01 1.25 8.29
C ILE A 199 8.08 1.70 6.83
N GLY A 200 8.31 2.99 6.61
CA GLY A 200 8.41 3.60 5.28
C GLY A 200 9.79 3.43 4.67
N TRP A 201 10.03 2.28 4.07
CA TRP A 201 11.28 1.95 3.38
C TRP A 201 11.00 0.98 2.24
N SER A 202 11.36 1.33 1.03
CA SER A 202 11.05 0.52 -0.15
C SER A 202 12.06 -0.63 -0.41
N GLY A 203 13.03 -0.80 0.51
CA GLY A 203 14.03 -1.87 0.56
C GLY A 203 13.76 -2.90 1.66
N ASN A 204 14.86 -3.46 2.20
CA ASN A 204 14.80 -4.41 3.31
C ASN A 204 14.57 -3.72 4.64
N TRP A 205 13.58 -4.14 5.36
CA TRP A 205 13.26 -3.65 6.71
C TRP A 205 12.97 -4.80 7.65
N LYS A 206 13.12 -4.54 8.96
CA LYS A 206 12.69 -5.41 10.07
C LYS A 206 12.00 -4.60 11.16
N SER A 207 11.18 -5.27 11.96
CA SER A 207 10.63 -4.73 13.20
C SER A 207 10.45 -5.83 14.22
N ASP A 208 11.00 -5.63 15.41
CA ASP A 208 10.95 -6.54 16.55
C ASP A 208 10.05 -5.98 17.63
N PHE A 209 9.26 -6.85 18.27
CA PHE A 209 8.37 -6.53 19.36
C PHE A 209 8.71 -7.43 20.55
N THR A 210 9.13 -6.86 21.65
CA THR A 210 9.58 -7.64 22.82
C THR A 210 8.81 -7.21 24.06
N TYR A 211 8.09 -8.12 24.69
CA TYR A 211 7.39 -7.90 25.93
C TYR A 211 8.31 -8.22 27.11
N SER A 212 8.56 -7.26 27.98
CA SER A 212 9.42 -7.44 29.16
C SER A 212 8.90 -8.57 30.06
N LYS A 213 9.82 -9.31 30.71
CA LYS A 213 9.49 -10.44 31.61
C LYS A 213 8.67 -10.02 32.84
N ASP A 214 8.80 -8.77 33.27
CA ASP A 214 8.05 -8.22 34.40
C ASP A 214 6.66 -7.71 34.00
N GLY A 215 6.31 -7.80 32.68
CA GLY A 215 5.00 -7.43 32.16
C GLY A 215 4.71 -5.93 32.14
N LYS A 216 5.73 -5.06 32.21
CA LYS A 216 5.52 -3.61 32.32
C LYS A 216 5.69 -2.84 31.03
N THR A 217 6.50 -3.34 30.10
CA THR A 217 6.83 -2.62 28.87
C THR A 217 6.85 -3.54 27.67
N ILE A 218 6.50 -2.98 26.50
CA ILE A 218 6.72 -3.59 25.19
C ILE A 218 7.72 -2.69 24.46
N THR A 219 8.83 -3.27 24.02
CA THR A 219 9.84 -2.58 23.21
C THR A 219 9.56 -2.84 21.75
N LEU A 220 9.46 -1.77 20.96
CA LEU A 220 9.41 -1.78 19.51
C LEU A 220 10.80 -1.41 18.99
N ALA A 221 11.37 -2.22 18.06
CA ALA A 221 12.65 -1.93 17.44
C ALA A 221 12.53 -2.18 15.93
N GLY A 222 12.79 -1.17 15.10
CA GLY A 222 12.58 -1.30 13.65
C GLY A 222 13.47 -0.38 12.84
N GLY A 223 13.82 -0.84 11.64
CA GLY A 223 14.69 -0.11 10.74
C GLY A 223 15.12 -0.97 9.54
N MET A 224 16.26 -0.66 8.92
CA MET A 224 16.88 -1.52 7.92
C MET A 224 17.31 -2.84 8.55
N LYS A 225 17.33 -3.91 7.77
CA LYS A 225 17.77 -5.23 8.26
C LYS A 225 19.19 -5.24 8.75
N GLU A 226 20.09 -4.59 8.02
CA GLU A 226 21.53 -4.63 8.26
C GLU A 226 22.15 -3.29 7.91
N THR A 227 22.92 -2.73 8.84
CA THR A 227 23.74 -1.54 8.63
C THR A 227 25.06 -1.71 9.36
N HIS A 228 26.19 -1.56 8.66
CA HIS A 228 27.55 -1.53 9.20
C HIS A 228 28.39 -0.67 8.27
N LEU A 229 28.43 0.63 8.54
CA LEU A 229 28.95 1.59 7.56
C LEU A 229 29.69 2.75 8.21
N LEU A 230 30.66 3.28 7.51
CA LEU A 230 31.23 4.60 7.77
C LEU A 230 30.66 5.63 6.78
N LEU A 231 30.78 6.91 7.12
CA LEU A 231 30.45 8.02 6.24
C LEU A 231 31.73 8.81 5.91
N HIS A 232 31.93 9.11 4.63
CA HIS A 232 33.00 10.00 4.19
C HIS A 232 32.67 11.46 4.53
N PRO A 233 33.67 12.37 4.60
CA PRO A 233 33.43 13.80 4.82
C PRO A 233 32.36 14.38 3.89
N GLY A 234 31.36 15.04 4.48
CA GLY A 234 30.22 15.64 3.78
C GLY A 234 29.12 14.67 3.35
N GLU A 235 29.30 13.36 3.55
CA GLU A 235 28.29 12.35 3.18
C GLU A 235 27.14 12.33 4.18
N GLU A 236 25.94 12.13 3.66
CA GLU A 236 24.70 12.02 4.44
C GLU A 236 23.87 10.82 3.98
N ILE A 237 23.28 10.12 4.92
CA ILE A 237 22.29 9.05 4.68
C ILE A 237 21.00 9.35 5.44
N ARG A 238 19.89 8.81 4.94
CA ARG A 238 18.61 8.78 5.68
C ARG A 238 18.26 7.34 6.10
N THR A 239 17.43 7.26 7.13
CA THR A 239 16.82 5.99 7.57
C THR A 239 15.44 5.76 6.94
N PRO A 240 14.84 4.56 7.12
CA PRO A 240 13.40 4.38 6.99
C PRO A 240 12.62 5.47 7.71
N ARG A 241 11.48 5.88 7.13
CA ARG A 241 10.48 6.69 7.81
C ARG A 241 9.74 5.81 8.81
N ILE A 242 9.53 6.32 10.00
CA ILE A 242 8.67 5.71 11.00
C ILE A 242 7.41 6.55 11.12
N VAL A 243 6.24 5.94 11.03
CA VAL A 243 4.96 6.60 11.32
C VAL A 243 4.29 5.82 12.42
N LEU A 244 3.93 6.49 13.49
CA LEU A 244 3.17 5.89 14.60
C LEU A 244 1.92 6.70 14.90
N MET A 245 0.81 6.01 15.15
CA MET A 245 -0.45 6.56 15.62
C MET A 245 -0.90 5.83 16.89
N SER A 246 -1.06 6.56 17.99
CA SER A 246 -1.64 6.01 19.21
C SER A 246 -3.16 5.99 19.13
N TRP A 247 -3.77 4.95 19.73
CA TRP A 247 -5.21 4.80 19.78
C TRP A 247 -5.72 4.24 21.10
N THR A 248 -7.03 4.41 21.36
CA THR A 248 -7.70 3.98 22.59
C THR A 248 -9.12 3.48 22.29
N GLY A 249 -9.76 2.79 23.23
CA GLY A 249 -11.15 2.37 23.14
C GLY A 249 -11.36 0.86 22.99
N GLY A 250 -10.28 0.07 22.94
CA GLY A 250 -10.33 -1.39 22.97
C GLY A 250 -10.73 -2.09 21.67
N ASP A 251 -11.35 -1.39 20.74
CA ASP A 251 -11.69 -1.96 19.41
C ASP A 251 -10.64 -1.54 18.37
N TRP A 252 -9.82 -2.48 17.98
CA TRP A 252 -8.76 -2.25 17.00
C TRP A 252 -9.29 -1.90 15.60
N GLN A 253 -10.48 -2.36 15.22
CA GLN A 253 -11.08 -2.03 13.92
C GLN A 253 -11.51 -0.57 13.87
N GLU A 254 -12.01 -0.03 14.98
CA GLU A 254 -12.30 1.39 15.11
C GLU A 254 -11.03 2.23 14.97
N ALA A 255 -9.92 1.77 15.54
CA ALA A 255 -8.63 2.44 15.46
C ALA A 255 -8.05 2.48 14.02
N GLN A 256 -8.40 1.49 13.18
CA GLN A 256 -7.92 1.45 11.79
C GLN A 256 -8.53 2.56 10.92
N ASN A 257 -9.71 3.08 11.23
CA ASN A 257 -10.33 4.12 10.41
C ASN A 257 -9.65 5.49 10.54
N PRO A 258 -9.28 6.00 11.71
CA PRO A 258 -8.36 7.15 11.82
C PRO A 258 -7.04 6.95 11.06
N TRP A 259 -6.47 5.74 11.08
CA TRP A 259 -5.27 5.40 10.29
C TRP A 259 -5.54 5.51 8.78
N ARG A 260 -6.64 4.96 8.26
CA ARG A 260 -7.04 5.11 6.86
C ARG A 260 -7.19 6.57 6.46
N ARG A 261 -7.84 7.38 7.32
CA ARG A 261 -8.00 8.83 7.09
C ARG A 261 -6.66 9.56 7.06
N LEU A 262 -5.71 9.17 7.92
CA LEU A 262 -4.34 9.68 7.90
C LEU A 262 -3.64 9.35 6.57
N LEU A 263 -3.76 8.09 6.09
CA LEU A 263 -3.18 7.69 4.81
C LEU A 263 -3.75 8.54 3.66
N PHE A 264 -5.07 8.68 3.58
CA PHE A 264 -5.71 9.51 2.57
C PHE A 264 -5.31 10.98 2.64
N ALA A 265 -5.14 11.54 3.83
CA ALA A 265 -4.85 12.96 4.00
C ALA A 265 -3.38 13.32 3.71
N HIS A 266 -2.43 12.46 4.12
CA HIS A 266 -1.01 12.83 4.18
C HIS A 266 -0.07 11.87 3.43
N TYR A 267 -0.53 10.67 3.06
CA TYR A 267 0.32 9.63 2.45
C TYR A 267 -0.27 9.08 1.15
N SER A 268 -1.12 9.85 0.51
CA SER A 268 -1.70 9.55 -0.79
C SER A 268 -1.54 10.75 -1.73
N PRO A 269 -1.39 10.54 -3.05
CA PRO A 269 -1.44 11.62 -4.01
C PRO A 269 -2.72 12.44 -3.90
N GLN A 270 -2.62 13.76 -4.02
CA GLN A 270 -3.75 14.66 -3.85
C GLN A 270 -4.16 15.30 -5.18
N GLU A 271 -5.47 15.38 -5.43
CA GLU A 271 -6.06 16.15 -6.52
C GLU A 271 -7.02 17.18 -5.95
N ASN A 272 -6.71 18.48 -6.16
CA ASN A 272 -7.54 19.58 -5.65
C ASN A 272 -7.82 19.51 -4.13
N GLY A 273 -6.83 19.04 -3.35
CA GLY A 273 -6.92 18.96 -1.89
C GLY A 273 -7.77 17.76 -1.39
N LYS A 274 -7.99 16.77 -2.23
CA LYS A 274 -8.65 15.50 -1.88
C LYS A 274 -7.77 14.33 -2.31
N PRO A 275 -7.91 13.15 -1.69
CA PRO A 275 -7.26 11.94 -2.17
C PRO A 275 -7.56 11.72 -3.66
N MET A 276 -6.55 11.32 -4.40
CA MET A 276 -6.70 11.04 -5.82
C MET A 276 -7.74 9.95 -6.05
N ARG A 277 -8.67 10.19 -6.97
CA ARG A 277 -9.65 9.18 -7.35
C ARG A 277 -8.98 8.12 -8.24
N GLY A 278 -9.13 6.86 -7.90
CA GLY A 278 -8.66 5.76 -8.72
C GLY A 278 -9.33 5.74 -10.10
N PRO A 279 -8.62 5.33 -11.15
CA PRO A 279 -9.14 5.32 -12.51
C PRO A 279 -10.08 4.15 -12.78
N ILE A 280 -10.91 4.27 -13.82
CA ILE A 280 -11.52 3.14 -14.50
C ILE A 280 -10.60 2.79 -15.66
N LEU A 281 -9.86 1.69 -15.50
CA LEU A 281 -8.78 1.30 -16.40
C LEU A 281 -9.25 0.23 -17.38
N PHE A 282 -8.80 0.36 -18.62
CA PHE A 282 -8.78 -0.70 -19.63
C PHE A 282 -7.39 -0.73 -20.28
N GLY A 283 -7.05 -1.79 -20.97
CA GLY A 283 -5.69 -1.84 -21.52
C GLY A 283 -5.42 -3.07 -22.37
N SER A 284 -4.17 -3.19 -22.77
CA SER A 284 -3.70 -4.27 -23.61
C SER A 284 -2.24 -4.62 -23.33
N TRP A 285 -1.81 -5.76 -23.83
CA TRP A 285 -0.42 -6.16 -23.77
C TRP A 285 0.43 -5.33 -24.76
N GLY A 286 1.69 -5.04 -24.40
CA GLY A 286 2.57 -4.20 -25.23
C GLY A 286 2.90 -4.80 -26.59
N SER A 287 3.05 -6.12 -26.67
CA SER A 287 3.39 -6.84 -27.91
C SER A 287 2.20 -7.12 -28.84
N GLU A 288 1.20 -6.28 -28.82
CA GLU A 288 0.09 -6.28 -29.79
C GLU A 288 0.28 -5.15 -30.79
N PRO A 289 -0.14 -5.33 -32.09
CA PRO A 289 -0.04 -4.30 -33.10
C PRO A 289 -0.74 -2.99 -32.70
N ILE A 290 -0.10 -1.86 -32.96
CA ILE A 290 -0.70 -0.54 -32.69
C ILE A 290 -2.02 -0.32 -33.46
N ALA A 291 -2.16 -0.92 -34.63
CA ALA A 291 -3.38 -0.82 -35.44
C ALA A 291 -4.59 -1.42 -34.70
N ASP A 292 -4.41 -2.55 -34.01
CA ASP A 292 -5.46 -3.20 -33.22
C ASP A 292 -5.84 -2.37 -32.02
N LYS A 293 -4.83 -1.76 -31.35
CA LYS A 293 -5.03 -0.85 -30.21
C LYS A 293 -5.83 0.39 -30.64
N LEU A 294 -5.47 1.00 -31.76
CA LEU A 294 -6.17 2.17 -32.30
C LEU A 294 -7.61 1.84 -32.67
N ALA A 295 -7.83 0.69 -33.34
CA ALA A 295 -9.17 0.22 -33.67
C ALA A 295 -10.02 -0.04 -32.40
N TYR A 296 -9.40 -0.60 -31.35
CA TYR A 296 -10.08 -0.85 -30.08
C TYR A 296 -10.43 0.47 -29.35
N ILE A 297 -9.53 1.42 -29.31
CA ILE A 297 -9.77 2.76 -28.70
C ILE A 297 -10.93 3.45 -29.42
N GLN A 298 -10.91 3.45 -30.77
CA GLN A 298 -11.99 4.00 -31.56
C GLN A 298 -13.33 3.30 -31.28
N TRP A 299 -13.31 1.97 -31.19
CA TRP A 299 -14.49 1.18 -30.87
C TRP A 299 -15.05 1.53 -29.47
N VAL A 300 -14.21 1.66 -28.44
CA VAL A 300 -14.59 2.10 -27.08
C VAL A 300 -15.24 3.49 -27.13
N HIS A 301 -14.64 4.42 -27.88
CA HIS A 301 -15.17 5.77 -28.08
C HIS A 301 -16.55 5.75 -28.76
N ASP A 302 -16.69 5.06 -29.90
CA ASP A 302 -17.93 5.01 -30.68
C ASP A 302 -19.08 4.42 -29.88
N HIS A 303 -18.80 3.44 -29.05
CA HIS A 303 -19.77 2.82 -28.15
C HIS A 303 -19.97 3.60 -26.86
N LYS A 304 -19.22 4.71 -26.64
CA LYS A 304 -19.31 5.56 -25.43
C LYS A 304 -19.17 4.75 -24.13
N ILE A 305 -18.19 3.84 -24.08
CA ILE A 305 -17.88 3.09 -22.87
C ILE A 305 -17.13 4.03 -21.94
N PRO A 306 -17.62 4.26 -20.70
CA PRO A 306 -17.14 5.35 -19.86
C PRO A 306 -15.89 4.99 -19.05
N VAL A 307 -14.86 4.42 -19.69
CA VAL A 307 -13.51 4.19 -19.14
C VAL A 307 -12.67 5.48 -19.18
N GLU A 308 -11.56 5.52 -18.48
CA GLU A 308 -10.81 6.75 -18.23
C GLU A 308 -9.32 6.63 -18.61
N LEU A 309 -8.72 5.46 -18.42
CA LEU A 309 -7.29 5.24 -18.55
C LEU A 309 -7.02 4.01 -19.42
N TYR A 310 -6.24 4.19 -20.49
CA TYR A 310 -5.72 3.08 -21.30
C TYR A 310 -4.30 2.72 -20.85
N ALA A 311 -4.10 1.48 -20.44
CA ALA A 311 -2.80 0.97 -20.05
C ALA A 311 -2.19 0.05 -21.10
N VAL A 312 -0.93 0.29 -21.43
CA VAL A 312 -0.09 -0.61 -22.25
C VAL A 312 0.94 -1.26 -21.33
N ASP A 313 0.86 -2.57 -21.20
CA ASP A 313 1.77 -3.38 -20.39
C ASP A 313 3.10 -3.66 -21.13
N ALA A 314 3.96 -4.54 -20.61
CA ALA A 314 5.27 -4.89 -21.13
C ALA A 314 5.23 -5.38 -22.61
N GLY A 315 6.40 -5.38 -23.28
CA GLY A 315 6.57 -5.93 -24.64
C GLY A 315 6.42 -4.94 -25.79
N TRP A 316 6.22 -3.66 -25.52
CA TRP A 316 6.13 -2.60 -26.54
C TRP A 316 7.48 -2.20 -27.12
N TYR A 317 8.59 -2.60 -26.48
CA TYR A 317 9.94 -2.10 -26.69
C TYR A 317 10.89 -3.17 -27.25
N GLY A 318 11.99 -2.68 -27.83
CA GLY A 318 13.10 -3.50 -28.31
C GLY A 318 12.87 -4.14 -29.67
N ASP A 319 13.92 -4.79 -30.18
CA ASP A 319 13.85 -5.52 -31.43
C ASP A 319 13.19 -6.89 -31.20
N SER A 320 12.04 -7.09 -31.79
CA SER A 320 11.29 -8.35 -31.69
C SER A 320 11.85 -9.46 -32.60
N VAL A 321 12.86 -9.14 -33.43
CA VAL A 321 13.48 -10.11 -34.35
C VAL A 321 14.29 -11.13 -33.53
N GLY A 322 13.93 -12.41 -33.65
CA GLY A 322 14.59 -13.51 -32.95
C GLY A 322 14.02 -13.84 -31.57
N LEU A 323 12.95 -13.17 -31.15
CA LEU A 323 12.11 -13.66 -30.07
C LEU A 323 11.21 -14.76 -30.69
N GLU A 324 11.65 -16.03 -30.59
CA GLU A 324 10.80 -17.14 -30.99
C GLU A 324 9.58 -17.12 -30.06
N ASP A 325 8.43 -16.82 -30.64
CA ASP A 325 7.13 -16.97 -29.96
C ASP A 325 6.99 -18.44 -29.56
N ASP A 326 6.54 -18.71 -28.35
CA ASP A 326 6.13 -20.05 -27.98
C ASP A 326 4.91 -20.42 -28.85
N PRO A 327 5.05 -21.36 -29.80
CA PRO A 327 3.95 -21.70 -30.70
C PRO A 327 2.75 -22.31 -29.95
N THR A 328 2.92 -22.70 -28.69
CA THR A 328 1.86 -23.21 -27.83
C THR A 328 1.17 -22.11 -27.02
N ASN A 329 1.78 -20.94 -26.90
CA ASN A 329 1.22 -19.76 -26.24
C ASN A 329 1.55 -18.47 -27.03
N PRO A 330 0.72 -18.10 -28.00
CA PRO A 330 0.97 -16.93 -28.86
C PRO A 330 0.96 -15.58 -28.11
N LEU A 331 0.52 -15.57 -26.83
CA LEU A 331 0.61 -14.40 -25.95
C LEU A 331 1.95 -14.34 -25.20
N TRP A 332 2.79 -15.38 -25.34
CA TRP A 332 4.08 -15.47 -24.68
C TRP A 332 5.14 -14.72 -25.49
N ASN A 333 5.37 -13.46 -25.13
CA ASN A 333 6.50 -12.69 -25.62
C ASN A 333 7.56 -12.65 -24.50
N PRO A 334 8.80 -13.09 -24.74
CA PRO A 334 9.87 -13.00 -23.77
C PRO A 334 10.39 -11.55 -23.62
N TRP A 335 9.49 -10.64 -23.30
CA TRP A 335 9.71 -9.19 -23.15
C TRP A 335 10.89 -8.87 -22.22
N TRP A 336 11.13 -9.70 -21.21
CA TRP A 336 12.22 -9.51 -20.27
C TRP A 336 13.63 -9.58 -20.89
N LYS A 337 13.80 -10.21 -22.06
CA LYS A 337 15.06 -10.24 -22.81
C LYS A 337 15.42 -8.91 -23.46
N ASN A 338 14.45 -8.04 -23.66
CA ASN A 338 14.62 -6.73 -24.27
C ASN A 338 14.71 -5.58 -23.26
N ARG A 339 14.65 -5.85 -21.96
CA ARG A 339 14.84 -4.80 -20.94
C ARG A 339 16.14 -4.07 -21.15
N GLY A 340 16.07 -2.74 -21.27
CA GLY A 340 17.18 -1.88 -21.63
C GLY A 340 17.15 -1.36 -23.07
N ASP A 341 16.43 -2.01 -23.97
CA ASP A 341 16.15 -1.55 -25.33
C ASP A 341 14.89 -0.69 -25.35
N TRP A 342 14.92 0.47 -24.68
CA TRP A 342 13.77 1.33 -24.46
C TRP A 342 13.40 2.15 -25.70
N PHE A 343 13.19 1.48 -26.85
CA PHE A 343 12.65 2.08 -28.05
C PHE A 343 11.45 1.25 -28.55
N PRO A 344 10.45 1.90 -29.19
CA PRO A 344 9.26 1.20 -29.67
C PRO A 344 9.62 0.09 -30.64
N SER A 345 9.08 -1.11 -30.39
CA SER A 345 9.31 -2.26 -31.28
C SER A 345 8.86 -1.97 -32.71
N PRO A 346 9.73 -2.08 -33.72
CA PRO A 346 9.35 -1.83 -35.12
C PRO A 346 8.24 -2.79 -35.62
N LEU A 347 8.13 -3.97 -35.02
CA LEU A 347 7.12 -4.96 -35.38
C LEU A 347 5.70 -4.50 -34.96
N TYR A 348 5.57 -4.03 -33.75
CA TYR A 348 4.27 -3.66 -33.19
C TYR A 348 3.94 -2.18 -33.37
N TYR A 349 4.97 -1.33 -33.41
CA TYR A 349 4.86 0.14 -33.49
C TYR A 349 5.74 0.70 -34.63
N PRO A 350 5.45 0.39 -35.89
CA PRO A 350 6.31 0.75 -37.02
C PRO A 350 6.51 2.26 -37.20
N HIS A 351 5.64 3.09 -36.62
CA HIS A 351 5.73 4.55 -36.63
C HIS A 351 5.90 5.14 -35.19
N GLY A 352 6.38 4.32 -34.24
CA GLY A 352 6.51 4.69 -32.81
C GLY A 352 5.18 4.65 -32.04
N ILE A 353 5.26 5.00 -30.76
CA ILE A 353 4.09 5.00 -29.83
C ILE A 353 3.29 6.31 -29.88
N LYS A 354 3.91 7.41 -30.31
CA LYS A 354 3.25 8.71 -30.34
C LYS A 354 1.86 8.71 -30.99
N PRO A 355 1.61 8.02 -32.14
CA PRO A 355 0.26 7.94 -32.71
C PRO A 355 -0.80 7.37 -31.77
N LEU A 356 -0.41 6.46 -30.85
CA LEU A 356 -1.31 5.91 -29.83
C LEU A 356 -1.64 6.98 -28.76
N GLY A 357 -0.63 7.68 -28.27
CA GLY A 357 -0.84 8.76 -27.29
C GLY A 357 -1.67 9.90 -27.84
N ASP A 358 -1.43 10.29 -29.10
CA ASP A 358 -2.21 11.33 -29.79
C ASP A 358 -3.69 10.90 -29.94
N ALA A 359 -3.96 9.65 -30.31
CA ALA A 359 -5.32 9.12 -30.41
C ALA A 359 -6.02 9.10 -29.04
N LEU A 360 -5.36 8.58 -28.01
CA LEU A 360 -5.92 8.56 -26.65
C LEU A 360 -6.28 9.97 -26.16
N LYS A 361 -5.36 10.92 -26.37
CA LYS A 361 -5.60 12.33 -26.03
C LYS A 361 -6.78 12.93 -26.81
N ALA A 362 -6.90 12.62 -28.11
CA ALA A 362 -8.00 13.11 -28.94
C ALA A 362 -9.36 12.61 -28.44
N GLU A 363 -9.41 11.37 -27.95
CA GLU A 363 -10.61 10.75 -27.41
C GLU A 363 -10.85 11.03 -25.91
N GLY A 364 -9.95 11.78 -25.28
CA GLY A 364 -10.07 12.18 -23.87
C GLY A 364 -9.67 11.12 -22.85
N PHE A 365 -8.97 10.07 -23.29
CA PHE A 365 -8.44 9.03 -22.39
C PHE A 365 -7.05 9.38 -21.87
N GLY A 366 -6.78 8.98 -20.60
CA GLY A 366 -5.43 8.95 -20.07
C GLY A 366 -4.62 7.82 -20.72
N PHE A 367 -3.29 7.96 -20.70
CA PHE A 367 -2.36 6.98 -21.23
C PHE A 367 -1.37 6.53 -20.16
N SER A 368 -1.34 5.24 -19.84
CA SER A 368 -0.38 4.57 -18.98
C SER A 368 0.53 3.66 -19.81
N LEU A 369 1.84 3.79 -19.61
CA LEU A 369 2.84 2.94 -20.27
C LEU A 369 3.74 2.28 -19.23
N TRP A 370 3.92 0.97 -19.33
CA TRP A 370 4.79 0.15 -18.51
C TRP A 370 6.26 0.35 -18.87
N ILE A 371 7.11 0.62 -17.88
CA ILE A 371 8.56 0.71 -18.01
C ILE A 371 9.21 0.10 -16.75
N GLU A 372 10.30 -0.66 -16.91
CA GLU A 372 11.11 -1.22 -15.81
C GLU A 372 12.54 -0.67 -15.87
N PRO A 373 12.78 0.61 -15.49
CA PRO A 373 14.08 1.26 -15.68
C PRO A 373 15.15 0.76 -14.69
N GLU A 374 14.74 0.12 -13.61
CA GLU A 374 15.64 -0.39 -12.58
C GLU A 374 16.42 -1.65 -13.01
N THR A 375 16.08 -2.24 -14.17
CA THR A 375 16.77 -3.43 -14.68
C THR A 375 17.11 -3.30 -16.16
N THR A 376 18.22 -3.95 -16.56
CA THR A 376 18.61 -4.09 -17.97
C THR A 376 19.27 -5.43 -18.22
N MET A 377 19.25 -5.89 -19.47
CA MET A 377 20.05 -7.06 -19.85
C MET A 377 21.47 -6.65 -20.19
N PRO A 378 22.48 -7.51 -19.91
CA PRO A 378 23.89 -7.17 -20.07
C PRO A 378 24.33 -6.86 -21.50
N ASP A 379 23.61 -7.38 -22.50
CA ASP A 379 23.85 -7.22 -23.94
C ASP A 379 23.24 -5.93 -24.52
N LYS A 380 22.49 -5.17 -23.73
CA LYS A 380 21.81 -3.98 -24.21
C LYS A 380 22.72 -2.76 -24.29
N LYS A 381 22.41 -1.88 -25.24
CA LYS A 381 23.23 -0.71 -25.54
C LYS A 381 23.43 0.18 -24.32
N ILE A 382 22.40 0.42 -23.51
CA ILE A 382 22.49 1.23 -22.30
C ILE A 382 23.48 0.65 -21.28
N ALA A 383 23.54 -0.69 -21.15
CA ALA A 383 24.48 -1.35 -20.24
C ALA A 383 25.93 -1.36 -20.79
N GLN A 384 26.10 -1.30 -22.11
CA GLN A 384 27.40 -1.24 -22.77
C GLN A 384 27.96 0.18 -22.78
N ASP A 385 27.12 1.18 -23.05
CA ASP A 385 27.51 2.59 -23.08
C ASP A 385 27.78 3.15 -21.67
N HIS A 386 27.07 2.63 -20.66
CA HIS A 386 27.12 3.11 -19.26
C HIS A 386 27.30 1.95 -18.28
N PRO A 387 28.43 1.22 -18.33
CA PRO A 387 28.64 0.05 -17.48
C PRO A 387 28.67 0.38 -15.97
N ASP A 388 28.98 1.62 -15.61
CA ASP A 388 28.98 2.16 -14.24
C ASP A 388 27.58 2.53 -13.71
N TRP A 389 26.58 2.54 -14.58
CA TRP A 389 25.19 2.77 -14.16
C TRP A 389 24.52 1.54 -13.58
N PHE A 390 25.14 0.35 -13.72
CA PHE A 390 24.51 -0.92 -13.38
C PHE A 390 25.39 -1.79 -12.49
N ILE A 391 24.76 -2.36 -11.48
CA ILE A 391 25.36 -3.30 -10.53
C ILE A 391 25.24 -4.71 -11.10
N ARG A 392 26.35 -5.49 -11.01
CA ARG A 392 26.43 -6.91 -11.36
C ARG A 392 26.48 -7.76 -10.11
N ARG A 393 25.78 -8.86 -10.10
CA ARG A 393 25.85 -9.86 -9.04
C ARG A 393 26.81 -11.00 -9.46
N PRO A 394 27.87 -11.33 -8.69
CA PRO A 394 28.70 -12.51 -8.94
C PRO A 394 28.08 -13.82 -8.41
N PRO A 395 28.26 -14.98 -9.07
CA PRO A 395 28.61 -15.10 -10.47
C PRO A 395 27.38 -14.78 -11.31
N ALA A 396 27.53 -13.87 -12.26
CA ALA A 396 26.42 -13.47 -13.12
C ALA A 396 26.50 -14.24 -14.46
N PRO A 397 25.64 -15.25 -14.70
CA PRO A 397 25.42 -15.74 -16.04
C PRO A 397 24.99 -14.58 -16.96
N SER A 398 25.39 -14.64 -18.24
CA SER A 398 25.12 -13.59 -19.22
C SER A 398 23.61 -13.33 -19.48
N HIS A 399 22.75 -14.23 -19.00
CA HIS A 399 21.29 -14.12 -19.14
C HIS A 399 20.60 -13.51 -17.91
N VAL A 400 21.34 -13.14 -16.87
CA VAL A 400 20.77 -12.49 -15.68
C VAL A 400 20.81 -10.99 -15.87
N SER A 401 19.70 -10.31 -15.57
CA SER A 401 19.62 -8.85 -15.61
C SER A 401 20.62 -8.17 -14.66
N LEU A 402 20.96 -6.95 -14.99
CA LEU A 402 21.70 -6.02 -14.15
C LEU A 402 20.72 -5.13 -13.38
N LEU A 403 21.13 -4.65 -12.21
CA LEU A 403 20.38 -3.69 -11.41
C LEU A 403 20.90 -2.28 -11.65
N ALA A 404 20.02 -1.32 -11.92
CA ALA A 404 20.40 0.09 -12.00
C ALA A 404 20.95 0.59 -10.65
N ASN A 405 22.07 1.29 -10.67
CA ASN A 405 22.64 1.95 -9.51
C ASN A 405 22.04 3.35 -9.34
N LEU A 406 20.83 3.45 -8.79
CA LEU A 406 20.17 4.75 -8.57
C LEU A 406 20.89 5.62 -7.53
N GLY A 407 21.77 5.04 -6.73
CA GLY A 407 22.71 5.77 -5.88
C GLY A 407 23.77 6.55 -6.66
N ASN A 408 24.10 6.11 -7.89
CA ASN A 408 24.94 6.88 -8.81
C ASN A 408 24.13 8.06 -9.40
N PRO A 409 24.53 9.33 -9.16
CA PRO A 409 23.78 10.48 -9.66
C PRO A 409 23.65 10.53 -11.20
N ALA A 410 24.67 10.07 -11.94
CA ALA A 410 24.62 10.04 -13.41
C ALA A 410 23.64 8.99 -13.92
N ALA A 411 23.63 7.79 -13.33
CA ALA A 411 22.66 6.75 -13.66
C ALA A 411 21.23 7.20 -13.37
N ARG A 412 21.00 7.71 -12.17
CA ARG A 412 19.68 8.24 -11.78
C ARG A 412 19.21 9.35 -12.73
N GLN A 413 20.06 10.33 -13.03
CA GLN A 413 19.71 11.44 -13.91
C GLN A 413 19.39 10.94 -15.31
N GLY A 414 20.24 10.08 -15.91
CA GLY A 414 20.01 9.54 -17.25
C GLY A 414 18.73 8.71 -17.36
N LEU A 415 18.42 7.89 -16.36
CA LEU A 415 17.17 7.12 -16.32
C LEU A 415 15.94 8.02 -16.09
N THR A 416 16.07 9.06 -15.26
CA THR A 416 15.01 10.06 -15.05
C THR A 416 14.72 10.82 -16.34
N ASP A 417 15.76 11.27 -17.06
CA ASP A 417 15.64 11.99 -18.33
C ASP A 417 14.98 11.12 -19.38
N MET A 418 15.40 9.85 -19.50
CA MET A 418 14.80 8.89 -20.43
C MET A 418 13.28 8.71 -20.19
N VAL A 419 12.86 8.50 -18.93
CA VAL A 419 11.44 8.36 -18.61
C VAL A 419 10.69 9.67 -18.83
N SER A 420 11.28 10.82 -18.48
CA SER A 420 10.73 12.16 -18.72
C SER A 420 10.49 12.43 -20.21
N ASP A 421 11.44 12.02 -21.06
CA ASP A 421 11.30 12.15 -22.53
C ASP A 421 10.12 11.27 -23.04
N PHE A 422 9.96 10.04 -22.55
CA PHE A 422 8.83 9.18 -22.93
C PHE A 422 7.48 9.79 -22.49
N ILE A 423 7.41 10.35 -21.28
CA ILE A 423 6.19 11.03 -20.80
C ILE A 423 5.81 12.13 -21.78
N THR A 424 6.78 12.94 -22.22
CA THR A 424 6.55 14.05 -23.13
C THR A 424 6.24 13.58 -24.56
N ASP A 425 7.09 12.72 -25.12
CA ASP A 425 7.04 12.33 -26.53
C ASP A 425 5.83 11.44 -26.85
N PHE A 426 5.45 10.58 -25.89
CA PHE A 426 4.32 9.67 -26.09
C PHE A 426 3.00 10.22 -25.52
N GLY A 427 3.03 11.33 -24.79
CA GLY A 427 1.84 11.94 -24.18
C GLY A 427 1.26 11.15 -23.02
N MET A 428 2.14 10.53 -22.21
CA MET A 428 1.72 9.75 -21.04
C MET A 428 1.12 10.66 -19.96
N THR A 429 0.03 10.20 -19.33
CA THR A 429 -0.58 10.84 -18.15
C THR A 429 -0.36 10.02 -16.89
N TRP A 430 -0.01 8.75 -17.07
CA TRP A 430 0.38 7.82 -16.03
C TRP A 430 1.71 7.16 -16.41
N TYR A 431 2.59 7.06 -15.44
CA TYR A 431 3.81 6.28 -15.55
C TYR A 431 3.65 5.01 -14.72
N ARG A 432 3.62 3.83 -15.38
CA ARG A 432 3.64 2.55 -14.69
C ARG A 432 5.07 2.05 -14.55
N GLN A 433 5.61 2.15 -13.35
CA GLN A 433 6.90 1.54 -13.04
C GLN A 433 6.71 0.15 -12.47
N ASP A 434 7.35 -0.83 -13.08
CA ASP A 434 7.44 -2.19 -12.56
C ASP A 434 8.88 -2.51 -12.12
N PHE A 435 9.01 -3.55 -11.27
CA PHE A 435 10.29 -4.03 -10.78
C PHE A 435 10.24 -5.53 -10.50
N ASN A 436 10.66 -6.35 -11.47
CA ASN A 436 10.52 -7.80 -11.47
C ASN A 436 11.76 -8.54 -10.94
N GLN A 437 12.56 -7.88 -10.08
CA GLN A 437 13.79 -8.44 -9.56
C GLN A 437 13.96 -8.18 -8.07
N GLY A 438 14.47 -9.17 -7.33
CA GLY A 438 14.92 -8.98 -5.95
C GLY A 438 16.31 -8.33 -5.94
N PRO A 439 16.44 -7.07 -5.46
CA PRO A 439 17.70 -6.33 -5.53
C PRO A 439 18.69 -6.66 -4.42
N GLU A 440 18.29 -7.27 -3.32
CA GLU A 440 19.10 -7.48 -2.11
C GLU A 440 20.48 -8.10 -2.40
N SER A 441 20.52 -9.13 -3.25
CA SER A 441 21.79 -9.79 -3.58
C SER A 441 22.75 -8.95 -4.43
N PHE A 442 22.24 -7.96 -5.15
CA PHE A 442 23.06 -6.99 -5.89
C PHE A 442 23.65 -5.96 -4.95
N TRP A 443 22.87 -5.41 -4.03
CA TRP A 443 23.32 -4.46 -3.03
C TRP A 443 24.44 -5.06 -2.16
N LYS A 444 24.19 -6.26 -1.61
CA LYS A 444 25.20 -6.99 -0.81
C LYS A 444 26.49 -7.30 -1.57
N ALA A 445 26.40 -7.52 -2.88
CA ALA A 445 27.59 -7.79 -3.70
C ALA A 445 28.37 -6.50 -4.04
N ALA A 446 27.73 -5.34 -3.98
CA ALA A 446 28.33 -4.05 -4.29
C ALA A 446 28.89 -3.34 -3.05
N ASP A 447 28.41 -3.67 -1.87
CA ASP A 447 28.86 -3.06 -0.62
C ASP A 447 30.31 -3.49 -0.27
N ALA A 448 31.16 -2.52 0.12
CA ALA A 448 32.41 -2.80 0.79
C ALA A 448 32.16 -3.28 2.23
N PRO A 449 33.12 -4.02 2.84
CA PRO A 449 32.92 -4.56 4.19
C PRO A 449 32.62 -3.52 5.29
N ASP A 450 33.11 -2.29 5.12
CA ASP A 450 32.88 -1.14 6.00
C ASP A 450 31.77 -0.19 5.50
N ARG A 451 30.97 -0.62 4.53
CA ARG A 451 29.92 0.15 3.88
C ARG A 451 28.61 -0.65 3.69
N ILE A 452 28.37 -1.66 4.53
CA ILE A 452 27.20 -2.55 4.41
C ILE A 452 25.92 -1.74 4.64
N GLY A 453 25.01 -1.82 3.66
CA GLY A 453 23.75 -1.08 3.61
C GLY A 453 23.79 0.19 2.77
N MET A 454 24.99 0.67 2.38
CA MET A 454 25.13 1.92 1.62
C MET A 454 24.55 1.84 0.22
N THR A 455 24.73 0.71 -0.46
CA THR A 455 24.19 0.53 -1.82
C THR A 455 22.65 0.50 -1.80
N GLU A 456 22.06 -0.17 -0.81
CA GLU A 456 20.60 -0.14 -0.61
C GLU A 456 20.11 1.28 -0.32
N ILE A 457 20.73 1.98 0.65
CA ILE A 457 20.37 3.38 1.00
C ILE A 457 20.42 4.27 -0.24
N GLY A 458 21.53 4.22 -0.98
CA GLY A 458 21.71 5.01 -2.20
C GLY A 458 20.67 4.70 -3.27
N HIS A 459 20.34 3.42 -3.47
CA HIS A 459 19.33 2.99 -4.44
C HIS A 459 17.93 3.50 -4.06
N ILE A 460 17.51 3.29 -2.82
CA ILE A 460 16.17 3.68 -2.34
C ILE A 460 16.01 5.20 -2.32
N GLU A 461 16.99 5.95 -1.81
CA GLU A 461 16.96 7.42 -1.91
C GLU A 461 16.95 7.89 -3.37
N GLY A 462 17.70 7.21 -4.23
CA GLY A 462 17.73 7.50 -5.66
C GLY A 462 16.37 7.28 -6.32
N LEU A 463 15.67 6.20 -5.98
CA LEU A 463 14.31 5.91 -6.45
C LEU A 463 13.32 7.01 -6.04
N TYR A 464 13.35 7.43 -4.78
CA TYR A 464 12.49 8.53 -4.31
C TYR A 464 12.78 9.84 -5.05
N LYS A 465 14.07 10.19 -5.21
CA LYS A 465 14.47 11.39 -5.95
C LYS A 465 14.05 11.34 -7.43
N MET A 466 14.15 10.17 -8.08
CA MET A 466 13.69 9.98 -9.45
C MET A 466 12.17 10.24 -9.58
N TRP A 467 11.36 9.66 -8.70
CA TRP A 467 9.91 9.86 -8.76
C TRP A 467 9.50 11.29 -8.39
N ASP A 468 10.10 11.87 -7.35
CA ASP A 468 9.84 13.26 -6.96
C ASP A 468 10.18 14.23 -8.10
N GLU A 469 11.26 13.97 -8.82
CA GLU A 469 11.70 14.78 -9.98
C GLU A 469 10.76 14.61 -11.18
N LEU A 470 10.31 13.39 -11.49
CA LEU A 470 9.33 13.15 -12.56
C LEU A 470 7.99 13.86 -12.27
N LEU A 471 7.50 13.76 -11.04
CA LEU A 471 6.27 14.45 -10.61
C LEU A 471 6.42 15.99 -10.66
N ALA A 472 7.59 16.51 -10.33
CA ALA A 472 7.88 17.95 -10.41
C ALA A 472 8.01 18.45 -11.86
N ARG A 473 8.63 17.66 -12.75
CA ARG A 473 8.80 18.00 -14.17
C ARG A 473 7.48 17.93 -14.95
N HIS A 474 6.59 17.02 -14.56
CA HIS A 474 5.33 16.75 -15.25
C HIS A 474 4.12 16.96 -14.33
N PRO A 475 3.71 18.21 -14.06
CA PRO A 475 2.53 18.47 -13.24
C PRO A 475 1.28 17.76 -13.78
N GLY A 476 0.61 16.97 -12.93
CA GLY A 476 -0.53 16.15 -13.31
C GLY A 476 -0.19 14.72 -13.76
N LEU A 477 1.10 14.37 -13.84
CA LEU A 477 1.53 12.98 -13.96
C LEU A 477 1.07 12.19 -12.73
N ARG A 478 0.65 10.97 -12.95
CA ARG A 478 0.36 9.99 -11.90
C ARG A 478 1.29 8.78 -12.06
N ILE A 479 1.65 8.17 -10.96
CA ILE A 479 2.50 6.97 -10.97
C ILE A 479 1.68 5.76 -10.54
N ASP A 480 1.72 4.70 -11.35
CA ASP A 480 1.27 3.37 -10.99
C ASP A 480 2.46 2.57 -10.46
N ASN A 481 2.38 2.16 -9.20
CA ASN A 481 3.41 1.43 -8.50
C ASN A 481 3.21 -0.08 -8.65
N CYS A 482 4.07 -0.69 -9.43
CA CYS A 482 4.15 -2.14 -9.57
C CYS A 482 5.57 -2.64 -9.23
N ALA A 483 5.67 -3.79 -8.61
CA ALA A 483 6.93 -4.49 -8.38
C ALA A 483 6.70 -6.00 -8.37
N SER A 484 6.41 -6.59 -9.51
CA SER A 484 5.75 -7.91 -9.67
C SER A 484 4.46 -7.93 -8.84
N GLY A 485 3.56 -6.98 -9.12
CA GLY A 485 2.42 -6.70 -8.27
C GLY A 485 2.77 -5.87 -7.04
N GLY A 486 2.19 -6.20 -5.91
CA GLY A 486 2.22 -5.42 -4.67
C GLY A 486 3.43 -5.61 -3.77
N ARG A 487 4.65 -5.77 -4.32
CA ARG A 487 5.85 -6.01 -3.50
C ARG A 487 6.55 -4.76 -3.01
N ARG A 488 6.05 -3.54 -3.33
CA ARG A 488 6.53 -2.24 -2.80
C ARG A 488 5.38 -1.34 -2.37
N LEU A 489 4.53 -1.85 -1.44
CA LEU A 489 3.37 -1.12 -0.90
C LEU A 489 3.70 -0.49 0.47
N ASP A 490 4.82 0.21 0.58
CA ASP A 490 5.15 1.00 1.76
C ASP A 490 4.65 2.45 1.64
N ILE A 491 4.62 3.14 2.77
CA ILE A 491 4.06 4.48 2.89
C ILE A 491 4.83 5.56 2.09
N GLU A 492 6.13 5.36 1.84
CA GLU A 492 6.93 6.28 1.01
C GLU A 492 6.56 6.16 -0.46
N MET A 493 6.37 4.94 -0.97
CA MET A 493 5.93 4.72 -2.35
C MET A 493 4.49 5.19 -2.54
N LEU A 494 3.59 4.83 -1.62
CA LEU A 494 2.18 5.20 -1.70
C LEU A 494 1.94 6.71 -1.60
N SER A 495 2.79 7.46 -0.90
CA SER A 495 2.71 8.93 -0.89
C SER A 495 2.96 9.58 -2.26
N ARG A 496 3.53 8.84 -3.22
CA ARG A 496 3.88 9.29 -4.58
C ARG A 496 3.08 8.61 -5.68
N SER A 497 2.33 7.56 -5.36
CA SER A 497 1.76 6.67 -6.37
C SER A 497 0.41 6.09 -5.93
N PHE A 498 -0.30 5.53 -6.89
CA PHE A 498 -1.49 4.73 -6.68
C PHE A 498 -1.17 3.25 -6.96
N ALA A 499 -1.65 2.32 -6.14
CA ALA A 499 -1.44 0.89 -6.35
C ALA A 499 -2.45 0.34 -7.37
N VAL A 500 -2.25 0.64 -8.65
CA VAL A 500 -3.13 0.14 -9.73
C VAL A 500 -3.00 -1.38 -9.83
N TRP A 501 -1.78 -1.92 -9.71
CA TRP A 501 -1.53 -3.35 -9.84
C TRP A 501 -1.12 -3.96 -8.49
N ARG A 502 -2.11 -4.17 -7.59
CA ARG A 502 -1.86 -4.61 -6.21
C ARG A 502 -1.24 -6.00 -6.08
N THR A 503 -1.39 -6.88 -7.08
CA THR A 503 -0.78 -8.23 -7.12
C THR A 503 -0.76 -8.75 -8.55
N ASP A 504 0.19 -9.65 -8.87
CA ASP A 504 0.20 -10.38 -10.13
C ASP A 504 -0.75 -11.60 -10.11
N TYR A 505 -1.27 -11.95 -8.93
CA TYR A 505 -2.26 -13.01 -8.80
C TYR A 505 -3.67 -12.46 -9.04
N ARG A 506 -3.97 -12.12 -10.30
CA ARG A 506 -5.24 -11.55 -10.74
C ARG A 506 -5.92 -12.45 -11.74
N PHE A 507 -7.21 -12.28 -11.91
CA PHE A 507 -8.06 -12.94 -12.90
C PHE A 507 -8.25 -14.45 -12.72
N TYR A 508 -7.51 -15.09 -11.84
CA TYR A 508 -7.48 -16.57 -11.71
C TYR A 508 -8.38 -17.07 -10.58
N ASP A 509 -8.62 -16.28 -9.55
CA ASP A 509 -9.30 -16.73 -8.33
C ASP A 509 -10.21 -15.63 -7.76
N THR A 510 -11.52 -15.82 -7.91
CA THR A 510 -12.53 -14.89 -7.39
C THR A 510 -12.52 -14.76 -5.86
N LEU A 511 -12.12 -15.82 -5.16
CA LEU A 511 -12.05 -15.82 -3.70
C LEU A 511 -10.84 -15.01 -3.21
N ALA A 512 -9.70 -15.13 -3.92
CA ALA A 512 -8.52 -14.35 -3.63
C ALA A 512 -8.77 -12.86 -3.86
N GLU A 513 -9.40 -12.48 -4.98
CA GLU A 513 -9.72 -11.06 -5.29
C GLU A 513 -10.55 -10.41 -4.17
N GLN A 514 -11.60 -11.08 -3.69
CA GLN A 514 -12.43 -10.62 -2.57
C GLN A 514 -11.64 -10.51 -1.27
N ALA A 515 -10.84 -11.53 -0.98
CA ALA A 515 -10.05 -11.61 0.24
C ALA A 515 -8.99 -10.50 0.29
N GLN A 516 -8.32 -10.24 -0.83
CA GLN A 516 -7.33 -9.17 -0.96
C GLN A 516 -7.95 -7.78 -0.82
N THR A 517 -9.14 -7.54 -1.40
CA THR A 517 -9.90 -6.29 -1.20
C THR A 517 -10.19 -6.05 0.29
N GLN A 518 -10.72 -7.06 1.00
CA GLN A 518 -11.00 -6.97 2.43
C GLN A 518 -9.72 -6.72 3.25
N ALA A 519 -8.63 -7.39 2.91
CA ALA A 519 -7.39 -7.34 3.67
C ALA A 519 -6.64 -6.00 3.50
N LEU A 520 -6.52 -5.50 2.26
CA LEU A 520 -5.81 -4.25 1.98
C LEU A 520 -6.57 -3.01 2.43
N ALA A 521 -7.89 -3.09 2.58
CA ALA A 521 -8.70 -1.93 2.95
C ALA A 521 -8.21 -1.20 4.22
N PHE A 522 -7.55 -1.89 5.16
CA PHE A 522 -6.97 -1.26 6.35
C PHE A 522 -5.58 -0.66 6.16
N TRP A 523 -4.79 -1.16 5.20
CA TRP A 523 -3.37 -0.86 5.08
C TRP A 523 -3.01 -0.06 3.85
N VAL A 524 -3.67 -0.37 2.71
CA VAL A 524 -3.45 0.26 1.41
C VAL A 524 -4.81 0.63 0.83
N PRO A 525 -5.47 1.67 1.35
CA PRO A 525 -6.85 2.01 0.96
C PRO A 525 -6.97 2.56 -0.47
N GLU A 526 -5.88 3.08 -1.05
CA GLU A 526 -5.80 3.48 -2.46
C GLU A 526 -5.19 2.37 -3.31
N ASN A 527 -6.00 1.40 -3.65
CA ASN A 527 -5.64 0.33 -4.57
C ASN A 527 -6.75 0.06 -5.58
N MET A 528 -6.47 -0.77 -6.57
CA MET A 528 -7.43 -1.09 -7.62
C MET A 528 -7.80 -2.57 -7.58
N GLY A 529 -9.10 -2.84 -7.60
CA GLY A 529 -9.66 -4.14 -7.89
C GLY A 529 -9.92 -4.33 -9.39
N PHE A 530 -10.07 -5.57 -9.81
CA PHE A 530 -10.40 -5.93 -11.18
C PHE A 530 -11.62 -6.83 -11.22
N GLU A 531 -12.41 -6.71 -12.28
CA GLU A 531 -13.39 -7.74 -12.60
C GLU A 531 -12.70 -9.09 -12.77
N THR A 532 -13.30 -10.13 -12.29
CA THR A 532 -12.75 -11.48 -12.38
C THR A 532 -13.69 -12.39 -13.13
N TYR A 533 -13.32 -12.79 -14.32
CA TYR A 533 -14.00 -13.83 -15.06
C TYR A 533 -13.34 -15.15 -14.75
N SER A 534 -14.10 -16.12 -14.27
CA SER A 534 -13.57 -17.39 -13.80
C SER A 534 -12.73 -18.15 -14.84
N GLY A 535 -11.48 -18.40 -14.53
CA GLY A 535 -10.76 -19.63 -14.85
C GLY A 535 -10.11 -19.77 -16.20
N SER A 536 -10.36 -18.94 -17.20
CA SER A 536 -9.61 -18.98 -18.46
C SER A 536 -9.88 -17.70 -19.24
N ALA A 537 -8.84 -16.93 -19.42
CA ALA A 537 -8.83 -15.65 -20.12
C ALA A 537 -10.13 -14.84 -19.92
N PRO A 538 -10.11 -13.83 -19.08
CA PRO A 538 -11.30 -13.04 -18.67
C PRO A 538 -12.06 -12.40 -19.84
N TRP A 539 -11.45 -12.35 -21.00
CA TRP A 539 -11.91 -11.72 -22.23
C TRP A 539 -12.82 -12.59 -23.09
N THR A 540 -13.12 -13.84 -22.71
CA THR A 540 -13.76 -14.80 -23.64
C THR A 540 -15.11 -15.36 -23.17
N ARG A 541 -15.71 -14.83 -22.10
CA ARG A 541 -17.00 -15.35 -21.63
C ARG A 541 -18.13 -14.91 -22.58
N PRO A 542 -18.74 -15.82 -23.33
CA PRO A 542 -19.99 -15.52 -24.02
C PRO A 542 -21.09 -15.30 -22.99
N GLY A 543 -21.97 -14.35 -23.22
CA GLY A 543 -23.14 -14.07 -22.36
C GLY A 543 -23.94 -15.32 -21.93
N PRO A 544 -24.92 -15.20 -21.10
CA PRO A 544 -25.62 -13.94 -20.77
C PRO A 544 -24.89 -13.11 -19.69
N TYR A 545 -24.89 -11.80 -19.86
CA TYR A 545 -24.19 -10.86 -18.98
C TYR A 545 -25.04 -10.33 -17.82
N SER A 546 -26.35 -10.45 -17.89
CA SER A 546 -27.29 -9.97 -16.86
C SER A 546 -27.69 -11.05 -15.86
N THR A 547 -26.77 -11.93 -15.50
CA THR A 547 -27.02 -13.00 -14.50
C THR A 547 -26.54 -12.57 -13.10
N PRO A 548 -27.06 -13.18 -12.03
CA PRO A 548 -26.52 -12.98 -10.67
C PRO A 548 -25.02 -13.24 -10.57
N GLU A 549 -24.51 -14.25 -11.29
CA GLU A 549 -23.10 -14.56 -11.36
C GLU A 549 -22.27 -13.47 -12.06
N SER A 550 -22.75 -12.95 -13.20
CA SER A 550 -22.05 -11.86 -13.90
C SER A 550 -21.97 -10.61 -13.04
N LEU A 551 -23.04 -10.28 -12.34
CA LEU A 551 -23.09 -9.17 -11.39
C LEU A 551 -22.13 -9.37 -10.21
N TYR A 552 -22.05 -10.60 -9.69
CA TYR A 552 -21.11 -10.96 -8.64
C TYR A 552 -19.67 -10.78 -9.10
N LEU A 553 -19.31 -11.24 -10.31
CA LEU A 553 -17.96 -11.14 -10.88
C LEU A 553 -17.51 -9.69 -11.08
N MET A 554 -18.44 -8.79 -11.40
CA MET A 554 -18.14 -7.35 -11.51
C MET A 554 -17.94 -6.71 -10.14
N ARG A 555 -18.86 -6.95 -9.21
CA ARG A 555 -18.88 -6.29 -7.91
C ARG A 555 -17.75 -6.73 -6.96
N LEU A 556 -17.21 -7.95 -7.15
CA LEU A 556 -16.13 -8.43 -6.30
C LEU A 556 -14.82 -7.63 -6.45
N GLY A 557 -14.63 -6.98 -7.60
CA GLY A 557 -13.47 -6.12 -7.88
C GLY A 557 -13.70 -4.64 -7.57
N TYR A 558 -14.83 -4.24 -7.00
CA TYR A 558 -15.08 -2.84 -6.67
C TYR A 558 -14.16 -2.38 -5.53
N ASP A 559 -13.30 -1.42 -5.81
CA ASP A 559 -12.36 -0.80 -4.88
C ASP A 559 -12.12 0.68 -5.29
N ALA A 560 -11.17 1.38 -4.70
CA ALA A 560 -10.88 2.78 -4.99
C ALA A 560 -10.62 3.06 -6.49
N GLY A 561 -9.92 2.16 -7.18
CA GLY A 561 -9.83 2.08 -8.64
C GLY A 561 -10.49 0.80 -9.18
N TYR A 562 -10.80 0.76 -10.46
CA TYR A 562 -11.48 -0.39 -11.06
C TYR A 562 -10.95 -0.71 -12.46
N GLY A 563 -10.43 -1.93 -12.64
CA GLY A 563 -9.99 -2.44 -13.93
C GLY A 563 -11.09 -3.24 -14.61
N VAL A 564 -11.38 -2.89 -15.87
CA VAL A 564 -12.30 -3.64 -16.72
C VAL A 564 -11.50 -4.28 -17.85
N GLY A 565 -11.76 -5.56 -18.12
CA GLY A 565 -11.11 -6.27 -19.22
C GLY A 565 -11.60 -5.73 -20.58
N PRO A 566 -10.72 -5.72 -21.60
CA PRO A 566 -11.18 -5.54 -22.97
C PRO A 566 -12.05 -6.75 -23.31
N GLY A 567 -13.22 -6.53 -23.86
CA GLY A 567 -13.94 -7.63 -24.48
C GLY A 567 -13.04 -8.23 -25.58
N ALA A 568 -12.93 -9.56 -25.65
CA ALA A 568 -12.21 -10.19 -26.75
C ALA A 568 -12.84 -9.82 -28.11
N ALA A 569 -12.01 -9.74 -29.13
CA ALA A 569 -12.49 -9.61 -30.53
C ALA A 569 -13.52 -10.74 -30.76
N GLY A 570 -14.78 -10.36 -30.98
CA GLY A 570 -15.92 -11.30 -31.18
C GLY A 570 -16.88 -11.41 -29.96
N VAL A 571 -16.55 -10.90 -28.77
CA VAL A 571 -17.46 -10.81 -27.61
C VAL A 571 -18.08 -9.42 -27.48
N ASN A 572 -17.54 -8.44 -28.19
CA ASN A 572 -17.97 -7.04 -28.19
C ASN A 572 -19.28 -6.85 -28.97
N ASN A 573 -20.37 -7.43 -28.47
CA ASN A 573 -21.71 -7.24 -29.01
C ASN A 573 -22.47 -6.16 -28.21
N ASP A 574 -23.62 -5.75 -28.73
CA ASP A 574 -24.46 -4.72 -28.12
C ASP A 574 -24.89 -5.08 -26.68
N GLU A 575 -25.08 -6.37 -26.38
CA GLU A 575 -25.43 -6.85 -25.05
C GLU A 575 -24.27 -6.64 -24.07
N TRP A 576 -23.05 -6.98 -24.44
CA TRP A 576 -21.85 -6.71 -23.65
C TRP A 576 -21.65 -5.21 -23.42
N VAL A 577 -21.80 -4.40 -24.46
CA VAL A 577 -21.70 -2.93 -24.37
C VAL A 577 -22.72 -2.36 -23.39
N ALA A 578 -23.95 -2.81 -23.47
CA ALA A 578 -25.01 -2.37 -22.56
C ALA A 578 -24.67 -2.75 -21.11
N TRP A 579 -24.23 -3.98 -20.90
CA TRP A 579 -23.88 -4.50 -19.59
C TRP A 579 -22.70 -3.78 -18.96
N ILE A 580 -21.57 -3.58 -19.68
CA ILE A 580 -20.38 -2.92 -19.14
C ILE A 580 -20.66 -1.44 -18.78
N LYS A 581 -21.51 -0.76 -19.55
CA LYS A 581 -21.96 0.60 -19.22
C LYS A 581 -22.76 0.65 -17.92
N GLN A 582 -23.65 -0.32 -17.69
CA GLN A 582 -24.41 -0.42 -16.44
C GLN A 582 -23.47 -0.69 -15.26
N ALA A 583 -22.52 -1.61 -15.42
CA ALA A 583 -21.56 -1.95 -14.38
C ALA A 583 -20.67 -0.76 -14.01
N ILE A 584 -20.12 -0.05 -15.01
CA ILE A 584 -19.32 1.16 -14.76
C ILE A 584 -20.19 2.28 -14.16
N GLY A 585 -21.45 2.39 -14.60
CA GLY A 585 -22.41 3.34 -14.03
C GLY A 585 -22.64 3.09 -12.54
N GLU A 586 -22.87 1.85 -12.13
CA GLU A 586 -22.98 1.45 -10.73
C GLU A 586 -21.65 1.69 -9.98
N TYR A 587 -20.53 1.29 -10.56
CA TYR A 587 -19.21 1.51 -9.96
C TYR A 587 -18.98 2.99 -9.63
N ARG A 588 -19.28 3.91 -10.55
CA ARG A 588 -19.15 5.36 -10.31
C ARG A 588 -20.06 5.88 -9.20
N GLU A 589 -21.23 5.28 -8.99
CA GLU A 589 -22.12 5.61 -7.88
C GLU A 589 -21.53 5.15 -6.54
N VAL A 590 -20.88 4.00 -6.50
CA VAL A 590 -20.32 3.42 -5.27
C VAL A 590 -18.89 3.89 -4.96
N GLN A 591 -18.10 4.25 -5.96
CA GLN A 591 -16.69 4.63 -5.79
C GLN A 591 -16.44 5.67 -4.68
N PRO A 592 -17.25 6.74 -4.50
CA PRO A 592 -17.04 7.72 -3.44
C PRO A 592 -17.11 7.15 -2.01
N TYR A 593 -17.72 5.97 -1.82
CA TYR A 593 -17.81 5.32 -0.51
C TYR A 593 -16.49 4.64 -0.10
N PHE A 594 -15.68 4.21 -1.05
CA PHE A 594 -14.40 3.51 -0.77
C PHE A 594 -13.38 4.38 -0.03
N TYR A 595 -13.57 5.71 -0.04
CA TYR A 595 -12.78 6.68 0.74
C TYR A 595 -13.34 6.91 2.15
N GLY A 596 -14.45 6.28 2.52
CA GLY A 596 -15.03 6.28 3.87
C GLY A 596 -14.36 5.31 4.84
N ASP A 597 -14.90 5.25 6.04
CA ASP A 597 -14.50 4.29 7.07
C ASP A 597 -14.86 2.87 6.62
N PHE A 598 -13.98 1.92 6.89
CA PHE A 598 -14.14 0.53 6.46
C PHE A 598 -14.39 -0.40 7.65
N TYR A 599 -15.37 -1.28 7.50
CA TYR A 599 -15.69 -2.30 8.50
C TYR A 599 -15.95 -3.66 7.84
N PRO A 600 -15.13 -4.68 8.09
CA PRO A 600 -15.49 -6.05 7.76
C PRO A 600 -16.69 -6.47 8.62
N LEU A 601 -17.77 -6.88 7.99
CA LEU A 601 -19.01 -7.30 8.69
C LEU A 601 -19.05 -8.81 8.93
N LEU A 602 -18.25 -9.58 8.19
CA LEU A 602 -18.05 -11.01 8.36
C LEU A 602 -16.55 -11.30 8.51
N PRO A 603 -16.17 -12.40 9.19
CA PRO A 603 -14.77 -12.79 9.33
C PRO A 603 -14.08 -12.94 7.98
N TYR A 604 -12.78 -12.63 7.94
CA TYR A 604 -11.96 -12.94 6.78
C TYR A 604 -11.97 -14.45 6.51
N SER A 605 -12.21 -14.82 5.27
CA SER A 605 -12.22 -16.21 4.83
C SER A 605 -11.98 -16.30 3.33
N ARG A 606 -11.35 -17.37 2.88
CA ARG A 606 -11.25 -17.77 1.47
C ARG A 606 -12.04 -19.05 1.18
N ASP A 607 -12.85 -19.49 2.13
CA ASP A 607 -13.72 -20.63 1.97
C ASP A 607 -14.85 -20.32 0.98
N ALA A 608 -15.01 -21.16 -0.04
CA ALA A 608 -16.05 -21.03 -1.07
C ALA A 608 -17.47 -21.23 -0.52
N GLU A 609 -17.64 -21.82 0.65
CA GLU A 609 -18.93 -22.00 1.34
C GLU A 609 -19.33 -20.77 2.17
N ALA A 610 -18.35 -19.89 2.52
CA ALA A 610 -18.60 -18.72 3.34
C ALA A 610 -19.17 -17.55 2.52
N TRP A 611 -20.01 -16.73 3.16
CA TRP A 611 -20.31 -15.40 2.66
C TRP A 611 -19.21 -14.43 3.05
N THR A 612 -19.10 -13.32 2.33
CA THR A 612 -18.30 -12.18 2.76
C THR A 612 -19.11 -10.89 2.67
N ALA A 613 -18.86 -9.97 3.59
CA ALA A 613 -19.52 -8.67 3.60
C ALA A 613 -18.64 -7.63 4.29
N TRP A 614 -18.68 -6.42 3.76
CA TRP A 614 -18.01 -5.27 4.35
C TRP A 614 -18.84 -4.00 4.13
N GLN A 615 -18.56 -2.99 4.95
CA GLN A 615 -19.22 -1.68 4.96
C GLN A 615 -18.20 -0.59 4.73
N TRP A 616 -18.58 0.41 3.97
CA TRP A 616 -17.97 1.74 3.97
C TRP A 616 -18.98 2.74 4.54
N ASP A 617 -18.57 3.43 5.59
CA ASP A 617 -19.38 4.44 6.27
C ASP A 617 -18.81 5.84 6.03
N ARG A 618 -19.69 6.83 5.85
CA ARG A 618 -19.32 8.24 5.70
C ARG A 618 -20.02 9.06 6.78
N PRO A 619 -19.45 9.14 7.98
CA PRO A 619 -20.07 9.78 9.12
C PRO A 619 -20.49 11.23 8.87
N GLU A 620 -19.69 11.99 8.11
CA GLU A 620 -19.97 13.39 7.78
C GLU A 620 -21.22 13.56 6.91
N SER A 621 -21.45 12.60 6.01
CA SER A 621 -22.62 12.55 5.10
C SER A 621 -23.81 11.79 5.71
N LYS A 622 -23.58 11.11 6.84
CA LYS A 622 -24.53 10.23 7.53
C LYS A 622 -25.11 9.16 6.60
N ASP A 623 -24.27 8.62 5.72
CA ASP A 623 -24.63 7.57 4.78
C ASP A 623 -23.52 6.53 4.67
N GLY A 624 -23.84 5.41 4.03
CA GLY A 624 -22.87 4.37 3.82
C GLY A 624 -23.35 3.34 2.80
N LEU A 625 -22.44 2.41 2.54
CA LEU A 625 -22.57 1.31 1.59
C LEU A 625 -22.20 -0.01 2.26
N VAL A 626 -23.02 -1.04 2.07
CA VAL A 626 -22.65 -2.41 2.43
C VAL A 626 -22.58 -3.27 1.17
N MET A 627 -21.47 -3.94 0.96
CA MET A 627 -21.29 -4.96 -0.06
C MET A 627 -21.46 -6.33 0.56
N VAL A 628 -22.28 -7.18 -0.05
CA VAL A 628 -22.53 -8.57 0.38
C VAL A 628 -22.34 -9.50 -0.80
N LEU A 629 -21.51 -10.52 -0.62
CA LEU A 629 -21.22 -11.52 -1.64
C LEU A 629 -21.53 -12.92 -1.10
N ARG A 630 -22.46 -13.62 -1.76
CA ARG A 630 -22.68 -15.05 -1.56
C ARG A 630 -21.78 -15.83 -2.50
N ARG A 631 -20.87 -16.61 -1.96
CA ARG A 631 -19.87 -17.38 -2.73
C ARG A 631 -20.46 -18.64 -3.37
N PRO A 632 -19.76 -19.21 -4.39
CA PRO A 632 -20.33 -20.27 -5.25
C PRO A 632 -20.81 -21.54 -4.53
N ALA A 633 -20.08 -21.98 -3.49
CA ALA A 633 -20.40 -23.21 -2.78
C ALA A 633 -21.24 -22.98 -1.51
N SER A 634 -21.70 -21.74 -1.23
CA SER A 634 -22.45 -21.47 -0.02
C SER A 634 -23.81 -22.19 0.01
N PRO A 635 -24.09 -23.01 1.02
CA PRO A 635 -25.36 -23.73 1.14
C PRO A 635 -26.50 -22.85 1.66
N PHE A 636 -26.18 -21.68 2.23
CA PHE A 636 -27.16 -20.79 2.86
C PHE A 636 -27.61 -19.68 1.91
N MET A 637 -28.94 -19.48 1.79
CA MET A 637 -29.54 -18.42 0.96
C MET A 637 -29.81 -17.13 1.73
N LEU A 638 -29.68 -17.16 3.04
CA LEU A 638 -29.99 -16.04 3.94
C LEU A 638 -28.80 -15.79 4.85
N MET A 639 -28.44 -14.51 5.00
CA MET A 639 -27.38 -14.05 5.89
C MET A 639 -27.84 -12.79 6.65
N GLU A 640 -27.58 -12.73 7.95
CA GLU A 640 -27.67 -11.50 8.71
C GLU A 640 -26.34 -10.76 8.62
N VAL A 641 -26.40 -9.49 8.19
CA VAL A 641 -25.28 -8.55 8.26
C VAL A 641 -25.59 -7.48 9.30
N ARG A 642 -24.55 -6.99 10.00
CA ARG A 642 -24.66 -6.04 11.10
C ARG A 642 -23.85 -4.78 10.81
N PRO A 643 -24.39 -3.85 10.02
CA PRO A 643 -23.71 -2.57 9.80
C PRO A 643 -23.44 -1.84 11.11
N ARG A 644 -22.27 -1.19 11.18
CA ARG A 644 -21.75 -0.50 12.37
C ARG A 644 -22.09 0.99 12.31
N HIS A 645 -21.94 1.69 13.44
CA HIS A 645 -22.10 3.15 13.57
C HIS A 645 -23.49 3.69 13.25
N LEU A 646 -24.50 2.84 13.34
CA LEU A 646 -25.88 3.26 13.17
C LEU A 646 -26.44 3.84 14.46
N ASN A 647 -27.14 4.98 14.37
CA ASN A 647 -27.95 5.47 15.47
C ASN A 647 -29.26 4.64 15.55
N SER A 648 -29.40 3.83 16.60
CA SER A 648 -30.53 2.90 16.79
C SER A 648 -31.89 3.57 16.74
N ASP A 649 -32.00 4.83 17.20
CA ASP A 649 -33.22 5.59 17.31
C ASP A 649 -33.56 6.38 16.05
N ALA A 650 -32.57 6.61 15.18
CA ALA A 650 -32.79 7.31 13.92
C ALA A 650 -33.48 6.42 12.87
N THR A 651 -34.03 7.06 11.85
CA THR A 651 -34.59 6.39 10.68
C THR A 651 -33.61 6.53 9.51
N TYR A 652 -33.56 5.49 8.70
CA TYR A 652 -32.69 5.41 7.52
C TYR A 652 -33.53 5.11 6.28
N GLU A 653 -33.16 5.74 5.18
CA GLU A 653 -33.51 5.31 3.84
C GLU A 653 -32.55 4.21 3.42
N VAL A 654 -33.08 3.06 3.03
CA VAL A 654 -32.28 1.87 2.68
C VAL A 654 -32.71 1.36 1.31
N GLU A 655 -31.77 1.22 0.40
CA GLU A 655 -31.93 0.63 -0.92
C GLU A 655 -31.08 -0.63 -1.04
N ILE A 656 -31.68 -1.78 -1.37
CA ILE A 656 -30.98 -3.06 -1.51
C ILE A 656 -31.03 -3.47 -2.99
N ARG A 657 -29.88 -3.47 -3.66
CA ARG A 657 -29.75 -3.80 -5.08
C ARG A 657 -29.13 -5.18 -5.28
N THR A 658 -29.88 -6.08 -5.85
CA THR A 658 -29.42 -7.40 -6.32
C THR A 658 -29.29 -7.48 -7.85
N THR A 659 -29.60 -6.37 -8.54
CA THR A 659 -29.41 -6.12 -9.97
C THR A 659 -28.79 -4.74 -10.14
N TYR A 660 -28.50 -4.30 -11.39
CA TYR A 660 -28.07 -2.91 -11.65
C TYR A 660 -29.20 -1.89 -11.56
N ASP A 661 -30.46 -2.34 -11.59
CA ASP A 661 -31.59 -1.44 -11.48
C ASP A 661 -31.74 -0.91 -10.05
N LYS A 662 -32.18 0.34 -9.95
CA LYS A 662 -32.54 0.93 -8.66
C LYS A 662 -33.71 0.17 -8.04
N ALA A 663 -33.53 -0.15 -6.76
CA ALA A 663 -34.57 -0.85 -5.97
C ALA A 663 -35.45 0.15 -5.19
N PRO A 664 -36.66 -0.26 -4.79
CA PRO A 664 -37.48 0.58 -3.94
C PRO A 664 -36.80 0.90 -2.61
N VAL A 665 -36.76 2.18 -2.29
CA VAL A 665 -36.22 2.66 -1.00
C VAL A 665 -37.20 2.28 0.12
N ARG A 666 -36.65 1.64 1.14
CA ARG A 666 -37.38 1.31 2.38
C ARG A 666 -36.93 2.27 3.48
N VAL A 667 -37.88 2.58 4.38
CA VAL A 667 -37.55 3.35 5.58
C VAL A 667 -37.62 2.39 6.77
N MET A 668 -36.49 2.33 7.51
CA MET A 668 -36.38 1.47 8.70
C MET A 668 -35.64 2.18 9.82
N LYS A 669 -35.78 1.71 11.04
CA LYS A 669 -35.01 2.22 12.19
C LYS A 669 -33.57 1.72 12.13
N GLY A 670 -32.66 2.47 12.73
CA GLY A 670 -31.27 2.04 12.87
C GLY A 670 -31.13 0.72 13.63
N SER A 671 -31.99 0.47 14.63
CA SER A 671 -32.06 -0.80 15.34
C SER A 671 -32.51 -1.98 14.46
N GLU A 672 -33.27 -1.76 13.40
CA GLU A 672 -33.66 -2.80 12.43
C GLU A 672 -32.54 -2.99 11.39
N LEU A 673 -31.96 -1.89 10.93
CA LEU A 673 -30.82 -1.91 9.98
C LEU A 673 -29.59 -2.60 10.58
N ALA A 674 -29.37 -2.48 11.89
CA ALA A 674 -28.28 -3.15 12.60
C ALA A 674 -28.40 -4.70 12.61
N HIS A 675 -29.52 -5.26 12.15
CA HIS A 675 -29.78 -6.70 12.03
C HIS A 675 -30.37 -7.03 10.65
N LEU A 676 -29.70 -6.53 9.60
CA LEU A 676 -30.22 -6.61 8.25
C LEU A 676 -30.14 -8.04 7.70
N GLN A 677 -31.34 -8.60 7.33
CA GLN A 677 -31.43 -9.90 6.68
C GLN A 677 -31.32 -9.74 5.16
N ILE A 678 -30.32 -10.40 4.56
CA ILE A 678 -30.09 -10.40 3.11
C ILE A 678 -30.37 -11.80 2.56
N GLN A 679 -31.30 -11.89 1.64
CA GLN A 679 -31.64 -13.12 0.93
C GLN A 679 -31.10 -13.07 -0.50
N LEU A 680 -30.24 -14.02 -0.85
CA LEU A 680 -29.70 -14.22 -2.19
C LEU A 680 -29.94 -15.70 -2.58
N PRO A 681 -30.95 -16.00 -3.41
CA PRO A 681 -31.32 -17.39 -3.72
C PRO A 681 -30.27 -18.08 -4.62
N ASP A 682 -29.59 -17.33 -5.48
CA ASP A 682 -28.60 -17.86 -6.41
C ASP A 682 -27.19 -17.84 -5.78
N ALA A 683 -26.33 -18.77 -6.19
CA ALA A 683 -24.91 -18.82 -5.82
C ALA A 683 -24.06 -19.09 -7.08
N PRO A 684 -23.05 -18.23 -7.38
CA PRO A 684 -22.74 -16.99 -6.67
C PRO A 684 -23.70 -15.85 -6.97
N SER A 685 -23.78 -14.90 -6.04
CA SER A 685 -24.58 -13.68 -6.23
C SER A 685 -24.13 -12.56 -5.27
N SER A 686 -24.62 -11.34 -5.48
CA SER A 686 -24.20 -10.19 -4.69
C SER A 686 -25.36 -9.23 -4.42
N ALA A 687 -25.23 -8.45 -3.34
CA ALA A 687 -26.09 -7.30 -3.06
C ALA A 687 -25.24 -6.09 -2.66
N ILE A 688 -25.69 -4.91 -3.10
CA ILE A 688 -25.22 -3.62 -2.60
C ILE A 688 -26.36 -2.98 -1.82
N ILE A 689 -26.06 -2.52 -0.62
CA ILE A 689 -27.01 -1.87 0.26
C ILE A 689 -26.55 -0.44 0.48
N PHE A 690 -27.31 0.53 0.00
CA PHE A 690 -27.13 1.93 0.34
C PHE A 690 -27.99 2.27 1.54
N TYR A 691 -27.48 3.03 2.48
CA TYR A 691 -28.24 3.57 3.59
C TYR A 691 -27.90 5.05 3.81
N ARG A 692 -28.92 5.83 4.21
CA ARG A 692 -28.75 7.23 4.57
C ARG A 692 -29.68 7.59 5.73
N GLN A 693 -29.12 8.20 6.75
CA GLN A 693 -29.90 8.73 7.87
C GLN A 693 -30.77 9.92 7.40
N ARG A 694 -32.01 9.92 7.81
CA ARG A 694 -32.96 11.04 7.58
C ARG A 694 -32.71 12.22 8.51
#